data_c2d42a07fa464dcd8332f4dd6540db23
#
_entry.id   c2d42a07fa464dcd8332f4dd6540db23
#
_cell.length_a   1.000
_cell.length_b   1.000
_cell.length_c   1.000
_cell.angle_alpha   90.00
_cell.angle_beta   90.00
_cell.angle_gamma   90.00
#
_symmetry.space_group_name_H-M   'P 1'
#
loop_
_entity.id
_entity.type
_entity.pdbx_description
1 polymer ?
#
loop_
_entity_poly.entity_id
_entity_poly.type
_entity_poly.pdbx_seq_one_letter_code
_entity_poly.pdbx_strand_id
1 'polypeptide(L)'
;MKPLNHLPIHSLIRAMTLAIILGLLLSAPLALNAQEEAQVQITTGRIEQGEVMHYLLPDLKEGDILTVYIQHESGNLDPALLLGEADTNTDSLRQDLLEEVDQLVAEGEDPIDALVMVLLANFLAADDNSGVDSSAAFEFAIPEDGDYLLLGLGTPVNDTFGDYKLTVGINAPAVLEGRGQSTGAEIAILDREESGIATAVQEVSGTLTAEQPERFYTMNDLTVDDTIYAYAESKSGDLIPILSLEDYSGRTVRQSNVTQQQNSASFEFPARDVIDNYRITVSAATTDGEQTTGDFRLVVGTNEPAVLDGLSIPTGRQMLESTQVVKISASLQQITGVDQQAENYGGVYLLTMYWHDPSQAFSPDECRCQNKVFTGTGFNTLVADADFRWPEFTLFNQQGNRWTQNQGIVIEVNGDMVYFERFTTTFQAPDFNFTAFPFDTQQFFMRVDSLYPENFFVFDGPVELSELGDQLGEEEWAVTSYDTEVSSVEGLGVNPSSRFSFSFQAHRHLNFYIMRIFLPTILIIVVSYFTFFLKDYSKRIDVTSANLLVFVAFNFTISDDLPRLGYLTFMDAMLAGVFIITAMVIAFNVFLRRLEMTGKEDLAKRIDSYTLWVYPVAYLIGGAILTIYFLLPAYWDSILIRLGIG
;
A
#
# COMPACT_ATOMS: atom_id res chain seq x y z
N MET A 1 37.26 62.22 -35.26
CA MET A 1 36.97 61.13 -34.29
C MET A 1 35.79 60.36 -34.82
N LYS A 2 36.03 59.20 -35.41
CA LYS A 2 34.99 58.25 -35.87
C LYS A 2 34.97 57.07 -34.84
N PRO A 3 33.81 56.58 -34.47
CA PRO A 3 33.74 55.43 -33.54
C PRO A 3 34.09 54.13 -34.25
N LEU A 4 34.86 53.27 -33.59
CA LEU A 4 35.18 51.91 -34.00
C LEU A 4 33.92 51.03 -33.91
N ASN A 5 33.65 50.34 -35.01
CA ASN A 5 32.59 49.33 -35.12
C ASN A 5 32.93 48.09 -34.30
N HIS A 6 31.90 47.56 -33.66
CA HIS A 6 31.91 46.27 -32.98
C HIS A 6 32.17 45.14 -33.97
N LEU A 7 33.21 44.37 -33.77
CA LEU A 7 33.39 43.05 -34.37
C LEU A 7 32.57 42.04 -33.53
N PRO A 8 31.84 41.13 -34.16
CA PRO A 8 31.05 40.12 -33.42
C PRO A 8 31.96 39.10 -32.73
N ILE A 9 31.66 38.83 -31.48
CA ILE A 9 32.41 37.94 -30.57
C ILE A 9 32.57 36.54 -31.19
N HIS A 10 31.62 36.08 -31.99
CA HIS A 10 31.63 34.78 -32.68
C HIS A 10 32.82 34.56 -33.65
N SER A 11 33.38 35.60 -34.25
CA SER A 11 34.57 35.44 -35.09
C SER A 11 35.87 35.27 -34.32
N LEU A 12 35.89 35.68 -33.04
CA LEU A 12 37.05 35.54 -32.15
C LEU A 12 37.12 34.13 -31.54
N ILE A 13 35.98 33.56 -31.22
CA ILE A 13 35.87 32.21 -30.68
C ILE A 13 36.23 31.17 -31.74
N ARG A 14 35.73 31.30 -32.97
CA ARG A 14 36.13 30.41 -34.08
C ARG A 14 37.62 30.47 -34.41
N ALA A 15 38.26 31.62 -34.26
CA ALA A 15 39.71 31.75 -34.49
C ALA A 15 40.55 31.16 -33.33
N MET A 16 40.04 31.18 -32.10
CA MET A 16 40.69 30.56 -30.95
C MET A 16 40.56 29.03 -30.95
N THR A 17 39.42 28.47 -31.27
CA THR A 17 39.21 27.02 -31.38
C THR A 17 40.07 26.42 -32.51
N LEU A 18 40.14 27.06 -33.67
CA LEU A 18 40.99 26.58 -34.76
C LEU A 18 42.49 26.64 -34.44
N ALA A 19 42.92 27.63 -33.62
CA ALA A 19 44.34 27.75 -33.20
C ALA A 19 44.71 26.74 -32.13
N ILE A 20 43.78 26.30 -31.27
CA ILE A 20 44.03 25.27 -30.25
C ILE A 20 44.11 23.89 -30.90
N ILE A 21 43.25 23.60 -31.87
CA ILE A 21 43.29 22.32 -32.61
C ILE A 21 44.56 22.22 -33.49
N LEU A 22 45.03 23.30 -34.08
CA LEU A 22 46.28 23.28 -34.87
C LEU A 22 47.55 23.25 -33.99
N GLY A 23 47.46 23.68 -32.72
CA GLY A 23 48.59 23.66 -31.77
C GLY A 23 48.84 22.29 -31.13
N LEU A 24 47.83 21.47 -31.03
CA LEU A 24 47.90 20.10 -30.50
C LEU A 24 48.40 19.07 -31.52
N LEU A 25 48.35 19.39 -32.81
CA LEU A 25 48.84 18.52 -33.89
C LEU A 25 50.36 18.60 -34.13
N LEU A 26 51.10 19.47 -33.43
CA LEU A 26 52.53 19.74 -33.69
C LEU A 26 53.47 19.40 -32.52
N SER A 27 53.00 18.76 -31.46
CA SER A 27 53.85 18.43 -30.27
C SER A 27 53.76 16.98 -29.78
N ALA A 28 53.55 16.01 -30.64
CA ALA A 28 53.72 14.61 -30.27
C ALA A 28 55.16 14.16 -30.54
N PRO A 29 55.95 13.65 -29.55
CA PRO A 29 57.16 12.92 -29.82
C PRO A 29 56.79 11.58 -30.46
N LEU A 30 57.44 11.26 -31.61
CA LEU A 30 57.41 9.93 -32.21
C LEU A 30 57.98 8.90 -31.20
N ALA A 31 57.10 8.34 -30.40
CA ALA A 31 57.39 7.09 -29.71
C ALA A 31 57.02 5.96 -30.71
N LEU A 32 58.00 5.26 -31.19
CA LEU A 32 57.84 3.98 -31.87
C LEU A 32 57.36 2.98 -30.81
N ASN A 33 56.06 2.87 -30.58
CA ASN A 33 55.47 1.75 -29.85
C ASN A 33 54.98 0.71 -30.84
N ALA A 34 55.12 -0.54 -30.47
CA ALA A 34 54.68 -1.70 -31.23
C ALA A 34 53.25 -1.43 -31.77
N GLN A 35 53.09 -1.57 -33.08
CA GLN A 35 51.85 -1.47 -33.74
C GLN A 35 50.96 -2.63 -33.20
N GLU A 36 50.05 -2.33 -32.28
CA GLU A 36 48.98 -3.28 -31.94
C GLU A 36 48.20 -3.60 -33.22
N GLU A 37 47.94 -4.90 -33.47
CA GLU A 37 47.26 -5.33 -34.69
C GLU A 37 45.89 -4.69 -34.78
N ALA A 38 45.60 -4.05 -35.89
CA ALA A 38 44.28 -3.45 -36.14
C ALA A 38 43.20 -4.51 -36.03
N GLN A 39 42.19 -4.26 -35.20
CA GLN A 39 41.06 -5.14 -35.02
C GLN A 39 39.81 -4.50 -35.64
N VAL A 40 39.03 -5.30 -36.37
CA VAL A 40 37.75 -4.85 -37.00
C VAL A 40 36.71 -5.91 -36.83
N GLN A 41 35.60 -5.51 -36.27
CA GLN A 41 34.40 -6.35 -36.14
C GLN A 41 33.22 -5.68 -36.86
N ILE A 42 32.38 -6.53 -37.47
CA ILE A 42 31.18 -6.08 -38.20
C ILE A 42 29.99 -6.83 -37.59
N THR A 43 28.95 -6.08 -37.24
CA THR A 43 27.66 -6.62 -36.82
C THR A 43 26.53 -6.00 -37.63
N THR A 44 25.39 -6.67 -37.71
CA THR A 44 24.17 -6.19 -38.37
C THR A 44 23.02 -6.31 -37.37
N GLY A 45 22.08 -5.40 -37.45
CA GLY A 45 20.91 -5.39 -36.61
C GLY A 45 19.79 -4.54 -37.19
N ARG A 46 18.76 -4.31 -36.41
CA ARG A 46 17.62 -3.47 -36.76
C ARG A 46 17.36 -2.49 -35.62
N ILE A 47 17.06 -1.26 -35.94
CA ILE A 47 16.58 -0.24 -35.01
C ILE A 47 15.09 -0.03 -35.29
N GLU A 48 14.23 -0.30 -34.33
CA GLU A 48 12.81 0.04 -34.40
C GLU A 48 12.57 1.51 -34.01
N GLN A 49 11.35 1.99 -34.27
CA GLN A 49 11.02 3.38 -34.01
C GLN A 49 11.15 3.72 -32.52
N GLY A 50 12.07 4.61 -32.20
CA GLY A 50 12.32 5.05 -30.82
C GLY A 50 13.27 4.19 -30.01
N GLU A 51 13.80 3.13 -30.60
CA GLU A 51 14.75 2.22 -29.97
C GLU A 51 16.17 2.76 -29.99
N VAL A 52 16.96 2.41 -28.98
CA VAL A 52 18.39 2.72 -28.85
C VAL A 52 19.16 1.41 -28.72
N MET A 53 20.08 1.14 -29.63
CA MET A 53 20.94 -0.04 -29.59
C MET A 53 22.16 0.23 -28.69
N HIS A 54 22.50 -0.72 -27.84
CA HIS A 54 23.56 -0.62 -26.85
C HIS A 54 24.65 -1.65 -27.11
N TYR A 55 25.89 -1.21 -27.24
CA TYR A 55 27.06 -2.05 -27.42
C TYR A 55 28.10 -1.75 -26.35
N LEU A 56 28.41 -2.71 -25.49
CA LEU A 56 29.51 -2.60 -24.56
C LEU A 56 30.81 -2.93 -25.29
N LEU A 57 31.80 -2.03 -25.23
CA LEU A 57 33.16 -2.19 -25.75
C LEU A 57 34.08 -2.41 -24.54
N PRO A 58 34.34 -3.67 -24.14
CA PRO A 58 35.11 -3.95 -22.95
C PRO A 58 36.61 -3.85 -23.20
N ASP A 59 37.37 -3.59 -22.10
CA ASP A 59 38.84 -3.69 -22.03
C ASP A 59 39.62 -2.80 -23.00
N LEU A 60 39.03 -1.65 -23.47
CA LEU A 60 39.78 -0.68 -24.28
C LEU A 60 40.93 -0.07 -23.50
N LYS A 61 42.05 0.23 -24.18
CA LYS A 61 43.27 0.73 -23.54
C LYS A 61 43.50 2.21 -23.82
N GLU A 62 44.12 2.91 -22.85
CA GLU A 62 44.58 4.29 -23.04
C GLU A 62 45.48 4.40 -24.28
N GLY A 63 45.07 5.27 -25.21
CA GLY A 63 45.73 5.50 -26.47
C GLY A 63 45.26 4.69 -27.65
N ASP A 64 44.31 3.74 -27.48
CA ASP A 64 43.63 3.09 -28.57
C ASP A 64 42.82 4.12 -29.36
N ILE A 65 42.75 3.95 -30.68
CA ILE A 65 41.92 4.75 -31.55
C ILE A 65 40.69 3.91 -31.92
N LEU A 66 39.56 4.22 -31.30
CA LEU A 66 38.29 3.64 -31.63
C LEU A 66 37.74 4.32 -32.88
N THR A 67 37.38 3.54 -33.90
CA THR A 67 36.74 4.00 -35.12
C THR A 67 35.43 3.26 -35.29
N VAL A 68 34.34 4.01 -35.47
CA VAL A 68 32.99 3.45 -35.61
C VAL A 68 32.33 3.97 -36.87
N TYR A 69 31.63 3.08 -37.55
CA TYR A 69 30.86 3.42 -38.77
C TYR A 69 29.54 2.61 -38.76
N ILE A 70 28.42 3.31 -38.83
CA ILE A 70 27.10 2.71 -38.99
C ILE A 70 26.48 3.11 -40.31
N GLN A 71 25.96 2.16 -41.06
CA GLN A 71 25.34 2.34 -42.36
C GLN A 71 23.96 1.73 -42.33
N HIS A 72 22.92 2.43 -42.85
CA HIS A 72 21.62 1.85 -43.03
C HIS A 72 21.62 0.82 -44.19
N GLU A 73 20.89 -0.29 -44.05
CA GLU A 73 20.73 -1.31 -45.08
C GLU A 73 19.30 -1.37 -45.62
N SER A 74 18.30 -1.04 -44.81
CA SER A 74 16.90 -1.00 -45.23
C SER A 74 16.06 -0.01 -44.41
N GLY A 75 14.83 0.26 -44.86
CA GLY A 75 13.90 1.17 -44.18
C GLY A 75 14.16 2.63 -44.51
N ASN A 76 13.87 3.52 -43.57
CA ASN A 76 14.16 4.97 -43.65
C ASN A 76 15.13 5.40 -42.56
N LEU A 77 15.92 4.46 -42.02
CA LEU A 77 16.86 4.71 -40.95
C LEU A 77 17.86 5.81 -41.32
N ASP A 78 17.95 6.79 -40.48
CA ASP A 78 18.98 7.85 -40.49
C ASP A 78 19.72 7.67 -39.14
N PRO A 79 20.83 6.90 -39.12
CA PRO A 79 21.42 6.45 -37.86
C PRO A 79 22.30 7.53 -37.23
N ALA A 80 22.26 7.63 -35.91
CA ALA A 80 23.18 8.40 -35.09
C ALA A 80 23.99 7.46 -34.18
N LEU A 81 25.22 7.86 -33.86
CA LEU A 81 26.13 7.14 -32.96
C LEU A 81 26.53 8.03 -31.79
N LEU A 82 26.54 7.46 -30.60
CA LEU A 82 26.97 8.12 -29.38
C LEU A 82 27.98 7.21 -28.63
N LEU A 83 28.97 7.78 -27.99
CA LEU A 83 29.92 7.06 -27.14
C LEU A 83 29.89 7.63 -25.72
N GLY A 84 29.66 6.80 -24.72
CA GLY A 84 29.66 7.13 -23.31
C GLY A 84 30.57 6.21 -22.49
N GLU A 85 30.67 6.48 -21.20
CA GLU A 85 31.27 5.56 -20.23
C GLU A 85 30.32 4.38 -19.99
N ALA A 86 30.85 3.23 -19.52
CA ALA A 86 30.04 2.01 -19.35
C ALA A 86 28.88 2.14 -18.34
N ASP A 87 28.97 3.10 -17.43
CA ASP A 87 27.95 3.41 -16.40
C ASP A 87 26.97 4.53 -16.84
N THR A 88 27.04 4.97 -18.11
CA THR A 88 26.10 5.98 -18.65
C THR A 88 24.65 5.47 -18.51
N ASN A 89 23.83 6.22 -17.77
CA ASN A 89 22.40 5.89 -17.64
C ASN A 89 21.67 6.14 -18.97
N THR A 90 21.00 5.10 -19.47
CA THR A 90 20.32 5.14 -20.76
C THR A 90 18.80 4.95 -20.66
N ASP A 91 18.26 4.68 -19.46
CA ASP A 91 16.85 4.29 -19.25
C ASP A 91 15.83 5.41 -19.60
N SER A 92 16.24 6.68 -19.48
CA SER A 92 15.43 7.84 -19.88
C SER A 92 16.09 8.69 -20.98
N LEU A 93 17.18 8.20 -21.56
CA LEU A 93 18.08 8.97 -22.42
C LEU A 93 17.36 9.79 -23.51
N ARG A 94 16.46 9.14 -24.25
CA ARG A 94 15.74 9.82 -25.35
C ARG A 94 14.84 10.94 -24.82
N GLN A 95 14.16 10.71 -23.71
CA GLN A 95 13.24 11.69 -23.12
C GLN A 95 14.02 12.86 -22.53
N ASP A 96 15.12 12.58 -21.84
CA ASP A 96 15.97 13.59 -21.22
C ASP A 96 16.64 14.48 -22.30
N LEU A 97 17.17 13.86 -23.37
CA LEU A 97 17.74 14.59 -24.50
C LEU A 97 16.71 15.50 -25.20
N LEU A 98 15.49 15.02 -25.41
CA LEU A 98 14.41 15.81 -26.02
C LEU A 98 13.98 16.97 -25.11
N GLU A 99 13.90 16.78 -23.81
CA GLU A 99 13.55 17.83 -22.84
C GLU A 99 14.61 18.94 -22.79
N GLU A 100 15.90 18.58 -22.78
CA GLU A 100 17.00 19.54 -22.84
C GLU A 100 17.04 20.31 -24.18
N VAL A 101 16.81 19.62 -25.31
CA VAL A 101 16.71 20.24 -26.63
C VAL A 101 15.53 21.21 -26.68
N ASP A 102 14.35 20.83 -26.24
CA ASP A 102 13.17 21.69 -26.21
C ASP A 102 13.41 22.95 -25.35
N GLN A 103 14.15 22.82 -24.27
CA GLN A 103 14.52 23.96 -23.42
C GLN A 103 15.44 24.95 -24.19
N LEU A 104 16.47 24.46 -24.87
CA LEU A 104 17.37 25.31 -25.65
C LEU A 104 16.66 25.99 -26.85
N VAL A 105 15.76 25.26 -27.52
CA VAL A 105 14.91 25.79 -28.57
C VAL A 105 13.97 26.87 -28.04
N ALA A 106 13.41 26.70 -26.84
CA ALA A 106 12.58 27.72 -26.18
C ALA A 106 13.40 28.99 -25.82
N GLU A 107 14.72 28.85 -25.60
CA GLU A 107 15.65 29.96 -25.39
C GLU A 107 16.08 30.66 -26.71
N GLY A 108 15.73 30.09 -27.86
CA GLY A 108 15.91 30.68 -29.18
C GLY A 108 17.05 30.09 -30.02
N GLU A 109 17.60 28.93 -29.61
CA GLU A 109 18.56 28.17 -30.40
C GLU A 109 17.86 27.44 -31.57
N ASP A 110 18.61 27.18 -32.64
CA ASP A 110 18.13 26.33 -33.73
C ASP A 110 17.99 24.87 -33.23
N PRO A 111 16.92 24.15 -33.57
CA PRO A 111 16.71 22.77 -33.06
C PRO A 111 17.86 21.81 -33.34
N ILE A 112 18.55 21.94 -34.47
CA ILE A 112 19.71 21.10 -34.83
C ILE A 112 20.93 21.51 -33.99
N ASP A 113 21.18 22.81 -33.85
CA ASP A 113 22.29 23.32 -33.03
C ASP A 113 22.06 22.94 -31.53
N ALA A 114 20.82 22.99 -31.04
CA ALA A 114 20.45 22.57 -29.71
C ALA A 114 20.72 21.07 -29.47
N LEU A 115 20.30 20.20 -30.39
CA LEU A 115 20.56 18.77 -30.33
C LEU A 115 22.06 18.47 -30.26
N VAL A 116 22.85 19.09 -31.15
CA VAL A 116 24.31 18.89 -31.13
C VAL A 116 24.94 19.36 -29.82
N MET A 117 24.47 20.48 -29.25
CA MET A 117 24.97 20.95 -27.96
C MET A 117 24.68 19.96 -26.82
N VAL A 118 23.47 19.41 -26.77
CA VAL A 118 23.06 18.43 -25.74
C VAL A 118 23.86 17.15 -25.90
N LEU A 119 24.02 16.62 -27.11
CA LEU A 119 24.79 15.39 -27.34
C LEU A 119 26.27 15.55 -26.96
N LEU A 120 26.91 16.65 -27.32
CA LEU A 120 28.31 16.91 -26.97
C LEU A 120 28.52 17.24 -25.48
N ALA A 121 27.48 17.62 -24.76
CA ALA A 121 27.56 17.85 -23.32
C ALA A 121 27.46 16.55 -22.51
N ASN A 122 26.76 15.54 -23.02
CA ASN A 122 26.43 14.31 -22.29
C ASN A 122 27.24 13.08 -22.74
N PHE A 123 27.91 13.13 -23.91
CA PHE A 123 28.66 11.99 -24.46
C PHE A 123 30.11 12.33 -24.78
N LEU A 124 30.97 11.33 -24.79
CA LEU A 124 32.38 11.46 -25.12
C LEU A 124 32.60 11.73 -26.62
N ALA A 125 31.77 11.13 -27.49
CA ALA A 125 31.71 11.39 -28.93
C ALA A 125 30.29 11.15 -29.42
N ALA A 126 29.90 11.92 -30.46
CA ALA A 126 28.59 11.81 -31.12
C ALA A 126 28.72 12.15 -32.60
N ASP A 127 27.99 11.44 -33.45
CA ASP A 127 27.87 11.73 -34.88
C ASP A 127 26.55 11.22 -35.47
N ASP A 128 25.97 11.97 -36.39
CA ASP A 128 24.74 11.60 -37.11
C ASP A 128 24.85 11.57 -38.64
N ASN A 129 25.85 12.23 -39.22
CA ASN A 129 25.89 12.44 -40.68
C ASN A 129 27.29 12.59 -41.27
N SER A 130 28.37 12.28 -40.57
CA SER A 130 29.71 12.45 -41.12
C SER A 130 30.18 11.31 -42.04
N GLY A 131 29.37 10.23 -42.16
CA GLY A 131 29.59 9.14 -43.09
C GLY A 131 29.12 9.42 -44.52
N VAL A 132 29.22 8.44 -45.41
CA VAL A 132 28.75 8.50 -46.79
C VAL A 132 27.28 8.06 -46.86
N ASP A 133 26.42 8.78 -47.59
CA ASP A 133 25.00 8.44 -47.82
C ASP A 133 24.17 8.26 -46.53
N SER A 134 24.10 9.30 -45.67
CA SER A 134 23.33 9.30 -44.40
C SER A 134 23.80 8.18 -43.43
N SER A 135 25.09 7.98 -43.33
CA SER A 135 25.71 7.12 -42.36
C SER A 135 26.43 7.94 -41.28
N ALA A 136 26.49 7.46 -40.06
CA ALA A 136 27.24 8.09 -38.97
C ALA A 136 28.60 7.41 -38.79
N ALA A 137 29.64 8.21 -38.48
CA ALA A 137 30.98 7.71 -38.27
C ALA A 137 31.80 8.64 -37.40
N PHE A 138 32.52 8.13 -36.44
CA PHE A 138 33.48 8.93 -35.67
C PHE A 138 34.79 8.17 -35.38
N GLU A 139 35.83 8.94 -35.05
CA GLU A 139 37.09 8.46 -34.49
C GLU A 139 37.27 9.09 -33.12
N PHE A 140 37.64 8.24 -32.13
CA PHE A 140 37.82 8.67 -30.73
C PHE A 140 39.04 8.02 -30.15
N ALA A 141 39.97 8.83 -29.58
CA ALA A 141 41.12 8.31 -28.83
C ALA A 141 40.72 8.03 -27.39
N ILE A 142 40.88 6.78 -26.99
CA ILE A 142 40.53 6.32 -25.63
C ILE A 142 41.42 7.03 -24.59
N PRO A 143 40.83 7.78 -23.63
CA PRO A 143 41.58 8.58 -22.68
C PRO A 143 42.15 7.78 -21.52
N GLU A 144 41.55 6.66 -21.13
CA GLU A 144 41.96 5.79 -20.02
C GLU A 144 41.47 4.36 -20.23
N ASP A 145 42.14 3.39 -19.56
CA ASP A 145 41.77 1.97 -19.63
C ASP A 145 40.36 1.77 -19.05
N GLY A 146 39.47 1.10 -19.77
CA GLY A 146 38.13 0.82 -19.28
C GLY A 146 37.16 0.25 -20.30
N ASP A 147 35.92 0.09 -19.85
CA ASP A 147 34.78 -0.31 -20.67
C ASP A 147 34.02 0.93 -21.14
N TYR A 148 33.61 0.93 -22.38
CA TYR A 148 32.88 2.05 -23.01
C TYR A 148 31.56 1.57 -23.59
N LEU A 149 30.56 2.45 -23.57
CA LEU A 149 29.22 2.19 -24.10
C LEU A 149 29.05 2.91 -25.45
N LEU A 150 28.82 2.15 -26.51
CA LEU A 150 28.48 2.65 -27.83
C LEU A 150 26.97 2.51 -28.04
N LEU A 151 26.29 3.62 -28.36
CA LEU A 151 24.87 3.67 -28.64
C LEU A 151 24.63 3.93 -30.13
N GLY A 152 23.65 3.20 -30.71
CA GLY A 152 23.14 3.44 -32.05
C GLY A 152 21.64 3.70 -32.01
N LEU A 153 21.18 4.77 -32.62
CA LEU A 153 19.76 5.14 -32.63
C LEU A 153 19.36 5.72 -33.98
N GLY A 154 18.08 5.73 -34.30
CA GLY A 154 17.52 6.54 -35.38
C GLY A 154 17.48 8.00 -34.95
N THR A 155 17.78 8.93 -35.88
CA THR A 155 17.80 10.37 -35.58
C THR A 155 16.52 10.80 -34.84
N PRO A 156 16.61 11.36 -33.63
CA PRO A 156 15.45 11.61 -32.75
C PRO A 156 14.38 12.55 -33.35
N VAL A 157 14.81 13.46 -34.25
CA VAL A 157 13.94 14.47 -34.86
C VAL A 157 12.99 13.87 -35.91
N ASN A 158 13.35 12.76 -36.56
CA ASN A 158 12.62 12.20 -37.69
C ASN A 158 11.99 10.84 -37.44
N ASP A 159 12.13 10.26 -36.23
CA ASP A 159 11.61 8.93 -35.86
C ASP A 159 11.95 7.85 -36.91
N THR A 160 13.20 7.74 -37.30
CA THR A 160 13.65 6.84 -38.37
C THR A 160 13.91 5.42 -37.83
N PHE A 161 13.73 4.40 -38.68
CA PHE A 161 13.91 2.99 -38.30
C PHE A 161 14.35 2.15 -39.52
N GLY A 162 14.99 1.03 -39.26
CA GLY A 162 15.42 0.09 -40.31
C GLY A 162 16.61 -0.75 -39.95
N ASP A 163 17.05 -1.60 -40.90
CA ASP A 163 18.21 -2.45 -40.73
C ASP A 163 19.51 -1.65 -40.91
N TYR A 164 20.52 -1.99 -40.11
CA TYR A 164 21.82 -1.34 -40.15
C TYR A 164 22.98 -2.34 -40.21
N LYS A 165 24.12 -1.85 -40.62
CA LYS A 165 25.41 -2.51 -40.49
C LYS A 165 26.35 -1.61 -39.70
N LEU A 166 26.82 -2.11 -38.57
CA LEU A 166 27.78 -1.46 -37.68
C LEU A 166 29.17 -2.07 -37.89
N THR A 167 30.16 -1.23 -38.10
CA THR A 167 31.58 -1.62 -38.17
C THR A 167 32.34 -0.89 -37.07
N VAL A 168 32.98 -1.63 -36.20
CA VAL A 168 33.82 -1.10 -35.11
C VAL A 168 35.26 -1.52 -35.36
N GLY A 169 36.18 -0.58 -35.25
CA GLY A 169 37.61 -0.85 -35.39
C GLY A 169 38.41 -0.24 -34.25
N ILE A 170 39.41 -0.97 -33.81
CA ILE A 170 40.43 -0.46 -32.90
C ILE A 170 41.72 -0.33 -33.67
N ASN A 171 42.30 0.87 -33.67
CA ASN A 171 43.49 1.20 -34.44
C ASN A 171 43.34 0.94 -35.96
N ALA A 172 42.11 1.06 -36.48
CA ALA A 172 41.71 0.73 -37.85
C ALA A 172 41.03 1.89 -38.60
N PRO A 173 41.77 2.94 -39.01
CA PRO A 173 41.18 4.16 -39.58
C PRO A 173 40.41 3.93 -40.92
N ALA A 174 40.63 2.80 -41.60
CA ALA A 174 39.90 2.43 -42.80
C ALA A 174 38.39 2.23 -42.56
N VAL A 175 37.96 2.02 -41.33
CA VAL A 175 36.57 1.86 -40.89
C VAL A 175 35.76 3.13 -41.20
N LEU A 176 36.33 4.32 -41.01
CA LEU A 176 35.67 5.61 -41.30
C LEU A 176 35.24 5.80 -42.74
N GLU A 177 35.90 5.10 -43.67
CA GLU A 177 35.55 5.12 -45.09
C GLU A 177 34.57 3.99 -45.47
N GLY A 178 34.00 3.24 -44.48
CA GLY A 178 33.13 2.08 -44.70
C GLY A 178 33.86 0.88 -45.31
N ARG A 179 35.22 0.84 -45.28
CA ARG A 179 36.08 -0.16 -45.95
C ARG A 179 36.70 -1.18 -45.00
N GLY A 180 36.27 -1.23 -43.78
CA GLY A 180 36.79 -2.21 -42.83
C GLY A 180 36.44 -3.63 -43.25
N GLN A 181 37.44 -4.54 -43.31
CA GLN A 181 37.20 -5.98 -43.41
C GLN A 181 37.39 -6.61 -42.05
N SER A 182 36.48 -7.49 -41.66
CA SER A 182 36.62 -8.22 -40.38
C SER A 182 38.00 -8.92 -40.34
N THR A 183 38.76 -8.67 -39.29
CA THR A 183 40.07 -9.28 -39.09
C THR A 183 39.97 -10.68 -38.48
N GLY A 184 38.77 -11.14 -38.09
CA GLY A 184 38.55 -12.40 -37.37
C GLY A 184 39.00 -12.36 -35.90
N ALA A 185 39.55 -11.23 -35.44
CA ALA A 185 39.72 -10.96 -34.02
C ALA A 185 38.36 -10.47 -33.51
N GLU A 186 37.80 -11.18 -32.54
CA GLU A 186 36.61 -10.72 -31.85
C GLU A 186 37.03 -9.54 -30.95
N ILE A 187 36.67 -8.34 -31.35
CA ILE A 187 36.37 -7.30 -30.39
C ILE A 187 35.13 -7.84 -29.72
N ALA A 188 35.18 -8.15 -28.43
CA ALA A 188 33.99 -8.61 -27.71
C ALA A 188 33.00 -7.46 -27.65
N ILE A 189 32.25 -7.25 -28.75
CA ILE A 189 31.05 -6.43 -28.74
C ILE A 189 30.01 -7.33 -28.11
N LEU A 190 29.85 -7.21 -26.80
CA LEU A 190 28.67 -7.70 -26.18
C LEU A 190 27.56 -6.75 -26.59
N ASP A 191 26.59 -7.24 -27.39
CA ASP A 191 25.28 -6.63 -27.34
C ASP A 191 24.94 -6.53 -25.87
N ARG A 192 24.91 -5.34 -25.30
CA ARG A 192 24.26 -5.15 -24.06
C ARG A 192 22.84 -5.57 -24.38
N GLU A 193 22.41 -6.70 -23.79
CA GLU A 193 21.04 -7.16 -23.88
C GLU A 193 20.14 -5.93 -23.90
N GLU A 194 19.26 -5.87 -24.91
CA GLU A 194 18.36 -4.74 -25.17
C GLU A 194 17.99 -4.05 -23.86
N SER A 195 18.44 -2.82 -23.67
CA SER A 195 18.21 -1.93 -22.53
C SER A 195 17.82 -2.65 -21.22
N GLY A 196 18.77 -3.26 -20.51
CA GLY A 196 18.56 -3.74 -19.12
C GLY A 196 17.38 -4.70 -18.85
N ILE A 197 16.65 -5.12 -19.87
CA ILE A 197 15.50 -6.02 -19.75
C ILE A 197 16.03 -7.45 -19.68
N ALA A 198 16.40 -7.84 -18.46
CA ALA A 198 16.84 -9.20 -18.20
C ALA A 198 15.73 -10.19 -18.58
N THR A 199 15.98 -11.06 -19.56
CA THR A 199 15.06 -12.17 -19.83
C THR A 199 15.02 -13.09 -18.62
N ALA A 200 13.84 -13.32 -18.10
CA ALA A 200 13.62 -14.28 -17.03
C ALA A 200 12.52 -15.26 -17.45
N VAL A 201 12.71 -16.53 -17.16
CA VAL A 201 11.71 -17.58 -17.42
C VAL A 201 11.58 -18.46 -16.20
N GLN A 202 10.34 -18.65 -15.76
CA GLN A 202 10.01 -19.58 -14.68
C GLN A 202 8.95 -20.56 -15.10
N GLU A 203 9.10 -21.81 -14.66
CA GLU A 203 8.13 -22.87 -14.84
C GLU A 203 7.57 -23.29 -13.50
N VAL A 204 6.24 -23.42 -13.43
CA VAL A 204 5.53 -23.95 -12.28
C VAL A 204 4.50 -24.98 -12.73
N SER A 205 4.24 -25.96 -11.89
CA SER A 205 3.21 -26.98 -12.11
C SER A 205 2.17 -26.92 -11.00
N GLY A 206 0.92 -27.22 -11.33
CA GLY A 206 -0.17 -27.23 -10.38
C GLY A 206 -1.31 -28.13 -10.82
N THR A 207 -2.31 -28.28 -9.94
CA THR A 207 -3.52 -29.05 -10.20
C THR A 207 -4.74 -28.18 -9.99
N LEU A 208 -5.70 -28.20 -10.92
CA LEU A 208 -7.03 -27.60 -10.78
C LEU A 208 -8.06 -28.69 -10.51
N THR A 209 -8.89 -28.48 -9.50
CA THR A 209 -9.96 -29.38 -9.09
C THR A 209 -11.30 -28.64 -9.10
N ALA A 210 -12.42 -29.38 -9.01
CA ALA A 210 -13.74 -28.75 -8.91
C ALA A 210 -13.90 -27.89 -7.63
N GLU A 211 -13.12 -28.19 -6.58
CA GLU A 211 -13.12 -27.43 -5.32
C GLU A 211 -12.16 -26.22 -5.37
N GLN A 212 -11.11 -26.32 -6.19
CA GLN A 212 -10.12 -25.26 -6.44
C GLN A 212 -9.90 -25.10 -7.95
N PRO A 213 -10.84 -24.40 -8.63
CA PRO A 213 -10.83 -24.27 -10.08
C PRO A 213 -9.83 -23.24 -10.62
N GLU A 214 -9.15 -22.55 -9.75
CA GLU A 214 -8.21 -21.46 -10.07
C GLU A 214 -6.93 -21.55 -9.24
N ARG A 215 -5.82 -21.12 -9.83
CA ARG A 215 -4.53 -20.91 -9.18
C ARG A 215 -3.99 -19.55 -9.56
N PHE A 216 -3.44 -18.87 -8.56
CA PHE A 216 -2.97 -17.49 -8.65
C PHE A 216 -1.47 -17.43 -8.43
N TYR A 217 -0.79 -16.60 -9.23
CA TYR A 217 0.63 -16.36 -9.14
C TYR A 217 0.90 -14.87 -9.30
N THR A 218 1.43 -14.23 -8.27
CA THR A 218 1.85 -12.83 -8.31
C THR A 218 3.18 -12.74 -9.03
N MET A 219 3.34 -11.76 -9.90
CA MET A 219 4.60 -11.51 -10.59
C MET A 219 5.44 -10.51 -9.80
N ASN A 220 6.72 -10.81 -9.69
CA ASN A 220 7.72 -9.98 -9.02
C ASN A 220 8.72 -9.42 -10.03
N ASP A 221 9.39 -8.33 -9.66
CA ASP A 221 10.52 -7.73 -10.39
C ASP A 221 10.18 -7.33 -11.84
N LEU A 222 9.02 -6.71 -12.06
CA LEU A 222 8.63 -6.16 -13.36
C LEU A 222 8.99 -4.68 -13.46
N THR A 223 9.50 -4.28 -14.63
CA THR A 223 9.71 -2.88 -14.99
C THR A 223 8.71 -2.43 -16.05
N VAL A 224 8.59 -1.12 -16.28
CA VAL A 224 7.63 -0.53 -17.24
C VAL A 224 7.85 -1.02 -18.68
N ASP A 225 9.07 -1.39 -19.02
CA ASP A 225 9.44 -1.82 -20.36
C ASP A 225 9.39 -3.33 -20.56
N ASP A 226 9.05 -4.08 -19.49
CA ASP A 226 8.93 -5.53 -19.59
C ASP A 226 7.70 -5.96 -20.39
N THR A 227 7.87 -6.95 -21.23
CA THR A 227 6.77 -7.67 -21.85
C THR A 227 6.60 -9.03 -21.19
N ILE A 228 5.43 -9.27 -20.61
CA ILE A 228 5.04 -10.51 -19.97
C ILE A 228 4.57 -11.49 -21.03
N TYR A 229 5.18 -12.67 -21.06
CA TYR A 229 4.76 -13.81 -21.87
C TYR A 229 4.32 -14.94 -20.96
N ALA A 230 3.14 -15.50 -21.19
CA ALA A 230 2.64 -16.61 -20.39
C ALA A 230 2.06 -17.71 -21.27
N TYR A 231 2.34 -18.95 -20.90
CA TYR A 231 1.86 -20.17 -21.56
C TYR A 231 1.46 -21.20 -20.52
N ALA A 232 0.25 -21.72 -20.61
CA ALA A 232 -0.20 -22.84 -19.79
C ALA A 232 -0.66 -24.00 -20.67
N GLU A 233 -0.31 -25.21 -20.28
CA GLU A 233 -0.78 -26.44 -20.96
C GLU A 233 -1.32 -27.45 -19.95
N SER A 234 -2.34 -28.18 -20.36
CA SER A 234 -2.85 -29.32 -19.61
C SER A 234 -1.89 -30.51 -19.71
N LYS A 235 -1.59 -31.13 -18.58
CA LYS A 235 -0.75 -32.34 -18.48
C LYS A 235 -1.55 -33.58 -18.15
N SER A 236 -2.74 -33.44 -17.57
CA SER A 236 -3.61 -34.57 -17.25
C SER A 236 -5.09 -34.16 -17.20
N GLY A 237 -5.98 -35.15 -17.15
CA GLY A 237 -7.42 -34.94 -17.05
C GLY A 237 -8.06 -34.40 -18.34
N ASP A 238 -9.17 -33.70 -18.17
CA ASP A 238 -9.93 -33.02 -19.23
C ASP A 238 -9.72 -31.48 -19.17
N LEU A 239 -8.72 -31.03 -18.44
CA LEU A 239 -8.45 -29.62 -18.19
C LEU A 239 -8.27 -28.83 -19.50
N ILE A 240 -9.03 -27.76 -19.63
CA ILE A 240 -8.86 -26.71 -20.63
C ILE A 240 -8.44 -25.45 -19.88
N PRO A 241 -7.14 -25.09 -19.90
CA PRO A 241 -6.65 -23.96 -19.13
C PRO A 241 -7.07 -22.64 -19.78
N ILE A 242 -7.39 -21.66 -18.94
CA ILE A 242 -7.58 -20.26 -19.28
C ILE A 242 -6.53 -19.47 -18.52
N LEU A 243 -5.80 -18.60 -19.21
CA LEU A 243 -4.88 -17.67 -18.60
C LEU A 243 -5.49 -16.28 -18.57
N SER A 244 -5.42 -15.61 -17.43
CA SER A 244 -5.73 -14.19 -17.32
C SER A 244 -4.62 -13.46 -16.54
N LEU A 245 -4.42 -12.20 -16.89
CA LEU A 245 -3.55 -11.26 -16.19
C LEU A 245 -4.43 -10.19 -15.56
N GLU A 246 -4.23 -9.96 -14.30
CA GLU A 246 -4.96 -8.95 -13.52
C GLU A 246 -3.99 -7.91 -12.98
N ASP A 247 -4.44 -6.66 -12.91
CA ASP A 247 -3.70 -5.59 -12.25
C ASP A 247 -3.90 -5.64 -10.71
N TYR A 248 -3.22 -4.78 -9.98
CA TYR A 248 -3.30 -4.68 -8.50
C TYR A 248 -4.73 -4.43 -7.98
N SER A 249 -5.61 -3.88 -8.81
CA SER A 249 -7.03 -3.66 -8.43
C SER A 249 -7.89 -4.90 -8.64
N GLY A 250 -7.34 -6.00 -9.17
CA GLY A 250 -8.05 -7.23 -9.53
C GLY A 250 -8.78 -7.13 -10.88
N ARG A 251 -8.54 -6.08 -11.66
CA ARG A 251 -9.14 -5.94 -12.98
C ARG A 251 -8.34 -6.77 -14.00
N THR A 252 -9.01 -7.63 -14.75
CA THR A 252 -8.40 -8.38 -15.86
C THR A 252 -7.95 -7.40 -16.96
N VAL A 253 -6.64 -7.30 -17.17
CA VAL A 253 -6.02 -6.46 -18.23
C VAL A 253 -5.73 -7.26 -19.49
N ARG A 254 -5.54 -8.59 -19.37
CA ARG A 254 -5.33 -9.50 -20.47
C ARG A 254 -5.94 -10.87 -20.17
N GLN A 255 -6.48 -11.52 -21.16
CA GLN A 255 -6.95 -12.90 -21.08
C GLN A 255 -6.63 -13.64 -22.37
N SER A 256 -6.26 -14.92 -22.26
CA SER A 256 -6.04 -15.79 -23.41
C SER A 256 -7.33 -16.04 -24.17
N ASN A 257 -7.23 -16.24 -25.48
CA ASN A 257 -8.36 -16.64 -26.30
C ASN A 257 -8.76 -18.09 -25.96
N VAL A 258 -9.97 -18.27 -25.45
CA VAL A 258 -10.51 -19.62 -25.16
C VAL A 258 -11.04 -20.23 -26.45
N THR A 259 -10.36 -21.24 -26.97
CA THR A 259 -10.92 -22.14 -27.99
C THR A 259 -11.21 -23.49 -27.34
N GLN A 260 -12.44 -23.95 -27.38
CA GLN A 260 -12.95 -25.15 -26.70
C GLN A 260 -12.25 -26.49 -27.06
N GLN A 261 -11.16 -26.45 -27.80
CA GLN A 261 -10.41 -27.64 -28.27
C GLN A 261 -8.90 -27.52 -28.02
N GLN A 262 -8.43 -26.54 -27.29
CA GLN A 262 -6.99 -26.34 -27.04
C GLN A 262 -6.62 -26.77 -25.62
N ASN A 263 -5.65 -27.68 -25.53
CA ASN A 263 -5.05 -28.09 -24.25
C ASN A 263 -4.03 -27.05 -23.71
N SER A 264 -3.94 -25.90 -24.34
CA SER A 264 -3.02 -24.84 -23.96
C SER A 264 -3.63 -23.46 -24.16
N ALA A 265 -3.14 -22.51 -23.37
CA ALA A 265 -3.50 -21.09 -23.42
C ALA A 265 -2.23 -20.26 -23.35
N SER A 266 -2.18 -19.14 -24.07
CA SER A 266 -1.05 -18.22 -23.98
C SER A 266 -1.50 -16.77 -24.17
N PHE A 267 -0.71 -15.84 -23.65
CA PHE A 267 -0.85 -14.42 -23.94
C PHE A 267 0.49 -13.70 -23.86
N GLU A 268 0.52 -12.52 -24.43
CA GLU A 268 1.57 -11.51 -24.39
C GLU A 268 0.96 -10.23 -23.85
N PHE A 269 1.68 -9.50 -22.99
CA PHE A 269 1.23 -8.24 -22.42
C PHE A 269 2.42 -7.33 -22.08
N PRO A 270 2.54 -6.13 -22.70
CA PRO A 270 3.54 -5.13 -22.30
C PRO A 270 3.12 -4.49 -20.96
N ALA A 271 4.00 -4.50 -19.97
CA ALA A 271 3.79 -3.81 -18.71
C ALA A 271 3.71 -2.29 -18.97
N ARG A 272 2.71 -1.60 -18.41
CA ARG A 272 2.43 -0.19 -18.73
C ARG A 272 2.60 0.75 -17.55
N ASP A 273 2.71 0.22 -16.35
CA ASP A 273 2.78 0.99 -15.13
C ASP A 273 3.88 0.44 -14.20
N VAL A 274 4.56 1.33 -13.50
CA VAL A 274 5.59 1.04 -12.47
C VAL A 274 5.00 0.31 -11.25
N ILE A 275 3.69 0.15 -11.19
CA ILE A 275 3.01 -0.50 -10.05
C ILE A 275 2.97 -2.00 -10.30
N ASP A 276 3.98 -2.67 -9.86
CA ASP A 276 4.38 -4.06 -10.10
C ASP A 276 3.52 -5.15 -9.48
N ASN A 277 2.23 -5.02 -9.47
CA ASN A 277 1.36 -6.04 -8.88
C ASN A 277 0.48 -6.71 -9.93
N TYR A 278 1.11 -7.26 -10.97
CA TYR A 278 0.40 -8.13 -11.90
C TYR A 278 0.26 -9.52 -11.32
N ARG A 279 -0.88 -10.13 -11.59
CA ARG A 279 -1.19 -11.48 -11.19
C ARG A 279 -1.64 -12.32 -12.37
N ILE A 280 -1.00 -13.48 -12.53
CA ILE A 280 -1.42 -14.48 -13.49
C ILE A 280 -2.37 -15.45 -12.81
N THR A 281 -3.54 -15.64 -13.40
CA THR A 281 -4.51 -16.64 -12.97
C THR A 281 -4.58 -17.75 -14.00
N VAL A 282 -4.39 -18.99 -13.55
CA VAL A 282 -4.70 -20.19 -14.33
C VAL A 282 -6.04 -20.72 -13.84
N SER A 283 -7.06 -20.68 -14.69
CA SER A 283 -8.39 -21.18 -14.38
C SER A 283 -8.83 -22.29 -15.33
N ALA A 284 -9.77 -23.11 -14.88
CA ALA A 284 -10.34 -24.21 -15.65
C ALA A 284 -11.58 -23.74 -16.42
N ALA A 285 -11.66 -24.05 -17.71
CA ALA A 285 -12.85 -23.75 -18.50
C ALA A 285 -14.04 -24.61 -18.04
N THR A 286 -15.25 -24.08 -18.23
CA THR A 286 -16.49 -24.81 -18.03
C THR A 286 -16.97 -25.38 -19.36
N THR A 287 -17.17 -26.68 -19.44
CA THR A 287 -17.70 -27.40 -20.63
C THR A 287 -18.95 -28.16 -20.22
N ASP A 288 -20.05 -27.95 -20.96
CA ASP A 288 -21.36 -28.60 -20.70
C ASP A 288 -21.93 -28.36 -19.26
N GLY A 289 -21.49 -27.27 -18.61
CA GLY A 289 -21.92 -26.90 -17.25
C GLY A 289 -21.08 -27.52 -16.12
N GLU A 290 -20.06 -28.32 -16.46
CA GLU A 290 -19.09 -28.86 -15.51
C GLU A 290 -17.73 -28.20 -15.72
N GLN A 291 -16.99 -27.97 -14.64
CA GLN A 291 -15.62 -27.44 -14.69
C GLN A 291 -14.66 -28.55 -15.07
N THR A 292 -13.78 -28.25 -16.05
CA THR A 292 -12.69 -29.18 -16.43
C THR A 292 -11.63 -29.23 -15.32
N THR A 293 -10.97 -30.36 -15.15
CA THR A 293 -10.01 -30.59 -14.06
C THR A 293 -8.75 -31.29 -14.54
N GLY A 294 -7.64 -31.12 -13.87
CA GLY A 294 -6.39 -31.79 -14.19
C GLY A 294 -5.14 -31.02 -13.77
N ASP A 295 -4.00 -31.64 -14.10
CA ASP A 295 -2.70 -31.03 -13.86
C ASP A 295 -2.34 -30.06 -15.00
N PHE A 296 -1.68 -28.98 -14.69
CA PHE A 296 -1.17 -28.03 -15.66
C PHE A 296 0.31 -27.73 -15.44
N ARG A 297 0.94 -27.26 -16.51
CA ARG A 297 2.25 -26.62 -16.52
C ARG A 297 2.05 -25.17 -16.96
N LEU A 298 2.54 -24.24 -16.17
CA LEU A 298 2.57 -22.81 -16.48
C LEU A 298 4.04 -22.41 -16.71
N VAL A 299 4.30 -21.74 -17.81
CA VAL A 299 5.58 -21.08 -18.11
C VAL A 299 5.32 -19.59 -18.23
N VAL A 300 6.06 -18.80 -17.52
CA VAL A 300 5.99 -17.34 -17.57
C VAL A 300 7.39 -16.80 -17.82
N GLY A 301 7.49 -15.81 -18.66
CA GLY A 301 8.74 -15.13 -18.94
C GLY A 301 8.53 -13.63 -19.09
N THR A 302 9.55 -12.88 -18.76
CA THR A 302 9.68 -11.48 -19.14
C THR A 302 10.64 -11.39 -20.32
N ASN A 303 10.24 -10.65 -21.36
CA ASN A 303 11.03 -10.37 -22.57
C ASN A 303 11.52 -11.63 -23.34
N GLU A 304 10.82 -12.75 -23.20
CA GLU A 304 11.14 -14.02 -23.84
C GLU A 304 9.95 -14.54 -24.66
N PRO A 305 9.81 -14.15 -25.95
CA PRO A 305 8.69 -14.56 -26.80
C PRO A 305 8.55 -16.07 -27.00
N ALA A 306 9.65 -16.86 -26.87
CA ALA A 306 9.62 -18.31 -27.00
C ALA A 306 8.73 -18.98 -25.94
N VAL A 307 8.37 -18.28 -24.88
CA VAL A 307 7.39 -18.73 -23.87
C VAL A 307 6.03 -19.02 -24.50
N LEU A 308 5.58 -18.26 -25.51
CA LEU A 308 4.28 -18.46 -26.17
C LEU A 308 4.11 -19.83 -26.81
N ASP A 309 5.21 -20.46 -27.20
CA ASP A 309 5.27 -21.78 -27.79
C ASP A 309 5.57 -22.89 -26.74
N GLY A 310 5.75 -22.52 -25.48
CA GLY A 310 6.09 -23.44 -24.39
C GLY A 310 7.50 -24.04 -24.49
N LEU A 311 8.39 -23.44 -25.29
CA LEU A 311 9.71 -23.98 -25.65
C LEU A 311 10.88 -23.34 -24.88
N SER A 312 10.64 -22.37 -24.01
CA SER A 312 11.68 -21.66 -23.30
C SER A 312 12.29 -22.46 -22.14
N ILE A 313 13.54 -22.15 -21.82
CA ILE A 313 14.32 -22.79 -20.74
C ILE A 313 14.24 -21.92 -19.50
N PRO A 314 13.83 -22.45 -18.32
CA PRO A 314 13.81 -21.69 -17.08
C PRO A 314 15.20 -21.11 -16.73
N THR A 315 15.25 -19.83 -16.39
CA THR A 315 16.49 -19.10 -16.05
C THR A 315 16.94 -19.29 -14.60
N GLY A 316 16.09 -19.92 -13.77
CA GLY A 316 16.34 -20.08 -12.32
C GLY A 316 15.97 -18.85 -11.48
N ARG A 317 15.56 -17.72 -12.11
CA ARG A 317 15.00 -16.57 -11.41
C ARG A 317 13.57 -16.88 -10.97
N GLN A 318 13.26 -16.57 -9.70
CA GLN A 318 11.92 -16.75 -9.16
C GLN A 318 11.12 -15.46 -9.37
N MET A 319 10.14 -15.50 -10.27
CA MET A 319 9.30 -14.36 -10.63
C MET A 319 7.85 -14.51 -10.15
N LEU A 320 7.44 -15.74 -9.86
CA LEU A 320 6.06 -16.06 -9.52
C LEU A 320 5.97 -16.45 -8.05
N GLU A 321 5.07 -15.82 -7.35
CA GLU A 321 4.72 -16.17 -5.98
C GLU A 321 3.24 -16.52 -5.89
N SER A 322 2.92 -17.48 -5.01
CA SER A 322 1.52 -17.74 -4.65
C SER A 322 1.00 -16.64 -3.74
N THR A 323 -0.34 -16.51 -3.61
CA THR A 323 -0.97 -15.61 -2.63
C THR A 323 -0.26 -15.68 -1.28
N GLN A 324 0.19 -14.53 -0.79
CA GLN A 324 0.91 -14.46 0.48
C GLN A 324 -0.05 -14.46 1.67
N VAL A 325 0.17 -15.37 2.60
CA VAL A 325 -0.56 -15.40 3.88
C VAL A 325 0.20 -14.53 4.89
N VAL A 326 -0.46 -13.47 5.35
CA VAL A 326 0.07 -12.54 6.34
C VAL A 326 -0.55 -12.87 7.69
N LYS A 327 0.26 -13.37 8.61
CA LYS A 327 -0.17 -13.55 10.01
C LYS A 327 -0.20 -12.19 10.68
N ILE A 328 -1.39 -11.76 11.08
CA ILE A 328 -1.62 -10.46 11.69
C ILE A 328 -2.06 -10.60 13.14
N SER A 329 -1.54 -9.76 14.01
CA SER A 329 -1.90 -9.73 15.43
C SER A 329 -1.95 -8.31 15.95
N ALA A 330 -2.74 -8.11 17.00
CA ALA A 330 -2.89 -6.83 17.67
C ALA A 330 -2.75 -6.98 19.19
N SER A 331 -2.07 -6.02 19.80
CA SER A 331 -2.02 -5.92 21.27
C SER A 331 -2.58 -4.55 21.67
N LEU A 332 -3.68 -4.56 22.45
CA LEU A 332 -4.22 -3.35 23.07
C LEU A 332 -3.34 -3.00 24.28
N GLN A 333 -2.62 -1.88 24.20
CA GLN A 333 -1.71 -1.43 25.25
C GLN A 333 -2.37 -0.50 26.26
N GLN A 334 -3.33 0.33 25.79
CA GLN A 334 -4.02 1.30 26.63
C GLN A 334 -5.32 1.78 25.99
N ILE A 335 -6.36 1.99 26.79
CA ILE A 335 -7.55 2.77 26.43
C ILE A 335 -7.29 4.20 26.88
N THR A 336 -7.28 5.16 25.97
CA THR A 336 -6.98 6.57 26.27
C THR A 336 -8.20 7.39 26.66
N GLY A 337 -9.39 6.92 26.30
CA GLY A 337 -10.67 7.52 26.64
C GLY A 337 -11.80 6.93 25.80
N VAL A 338 -13.04 7.07 26.28
CA VAL A 338 -14.26 6.67 25.57
C VAL A 338 -15.21 7.86 25.54
N ASP A 339 -15.50 8.39 24.35
CA ASP A 339 -16.49 9.45 24.17
C ASP A 339 -17.83 8.84 23.76
N GLN A 340 -18.75 8.79 24.70
CA GLN A 340 -20.08 8.20 24.54
C GLN A 340 -20.97 9.04 23.62
N GLN A 341 -20.75 10.37 23.55
CA GLN A 341 -21.56 11.27 22.73
C GLN A 341 -21.11 11.25 21.27
N ALA A 342 -19.80 11.12 21.04
CA ALA A 342 -19.23 11.02 19.72
C ALA A 342 -19.17 9.57 19.19
N GLU A 343 -19.63 8.59 20.00
CA GLU A 343 -19.59 7.16 19.68
C GLU A 343 -18.21 6.72 19.19
N ASN A 344 -17.17 7.08 19.97
CA ASN A 344 -15.80 6.71 19.64
C ASN A 344 -14.97 6.39 20.88
N TYR A 345 -13.81 5.77 20.66
CA TYR A 345 -12.84 5.52 21.72
C TYR A 345 -11.41 5.69 21.20
N GLY A 346 -10.52 6.11 22.09
CA GLY A 346 -9.09 6.20 21.83
C GLY A 346 -8.36 4.97 22.37
N GLY A 347 -7.40 4.48 21.60
CA GLY A 347 -6.57 3.34 22.01
C GLY A 347 -5.12 3.46 21.57
N VAL A 348 -4.22 2.88 22.36
CA VAL A 348 -2.82 2.62 22.02
C VAL A 348 -2.70 1.16 21.65
N TYR A 349 -2.24 0.88 20.43
CA TYR A 349 -2.10 -0.47 19.92
C TYR A 349 -0.67 -0.76 19.47
N LEU A 350 -0.28 -2.02 19.56
CA LEU A 350 0.82 -2.60 18.81
C LEU A 350 0.22 -3.55 17.77
N LEU A 351 0.43 -3.25 16.51
CA LEU A 351 0.08 -4.11 15.38
C LEU A 351 1.34 -4.81 14.88
N THR A 352 1.25 -6.12 14.63
CA THR A 352 2.36 -6.91 14.11
C THR A 352 1.87 -7.76 12.95
N MET A 353 2.65 -7.82 11.87
CA MET A 353 2.39 -8.65 10.70
C MET A 353 3.62 -9.49 10.40
N TYR A 354 3.41 -10.77 10.05
CA TYR A 354 4.45 -11.74 9.69
C TYR A 354 4.12 -12.33 8.32
N TRP A 355 5.07 -12.29 7.40
CA TRP A 355 4.95 -12.94 6.10
C TRP A 355 6.31 -13.40 5.61
N HIS A 356 6.33 -14.21 4.56
CA HIS A 356 7.53 -14.76 3.96
C HIS A 356 7.64 -14.30 2.51
N ASP A 357 8.73 -13.64 2.15
CA ASP A 357 9.04 -13.26 0.78
C ASP A 357 10.45 -13.72 0.43
N PRO A 358 10.58 -14.80 -0.36
CA PRO A 358 11.88 -15.34 -0.74
C PRO A 358 12.76 -14.35 -1.52
N SER A 359 12.18 -13.37 -2.22
CA SER A 359 12.92 -12.37 -2.99
C SER A 359 13.77 -11.46 -2.09
N GLN A 360 13.36 -11.31 -0.82
CA GLN A 360 14.04 -10.50 0.18
C GLN A 360 15.08 -11.29 0.99
N ALA A 361 15.28 -12.58 0.68
CA ALA A 361 16.33 -13.38 1.29
C ALA A 361 17.72 -12.83 0.93
N PHE A 362 18.65 -12.84 1.88
CA PHE A 362 19.98 -12.29 1.67
C PHE A 362 21.08 -13.15 2.32
N SER A 363 22.32 -12.98 1.86
CA SER A 363 23.45 -13.65 2.49
C SER A 363 23.91 -12.90 3.76
N PRO A 364 24.07 -13.58 4.90
CA PRO A 364 24.64 -12.96 6.12
C PRO A 364 26.02 -12.31 5.91
N ASP A 365 26.78 -12.77 4.91
CA ASP A 365 28.11 -12.27 4.61
C ASP A 365 28.09 -10.88 3.95
N GLU A 366 27.01 -10.52 3.25
CA GLU A 366 26.84 -9.22 2.59
C GLU A 366 26.81 -8.05 3.58
N CYS A 367 26.04 -8.19 4.66
CA CYS A 367 25.91 -7.15 5.68
C CYS A 367 26.59 -7.49 7.00
N ARG A 368 27.11 -8.71 7.19
CA ARG A 368 27.57 -9.26 8.47
C ARG A 368 26.50 -9.20 9.54
N CYS A 369 25.26 -9.44 9.15
CA CYS A 369 24.07 -9.38 10.00
C CYS A 369 23.20 -10.62 9.81
N GLN A 370 22.40 -10.97 10.84
CA GLN A 370 21.43 -12.07 10.79
C GLN A 370 20.02 -11.56 10.41
N ASN A 371 19.81 -10.27 10.56
CA ASN A 371 18.58 -9.60 10.17
C ASN A 371 18.89 -8.15 9.75
N LYS A 372 18.10 -7.62 8.82
CA LYS A 372 18.10 -6.20 8.44
C LYS A 372 16.91 -5.54 9.15
N VAL A 373 17.15 -4.41 9.82
CA VAL A 373 16.09 -3.68 10.56
C VAL A 373 15.93 -2.29 9.97
N PHE A 374 14.75 -1.99 9.49
CA PHE A 374 14.40 -0.71 8.88
C PHE A 374 13.40 0.03 9.77
N THR A 375 13.79 1.20 10.27
CA THR A 375 12.95 2.07 11.10
C THR A 375 13.08 3.52 10.65
N GLY A 376 12.12 4.38 11.01
CA GLY A 376 12.15 5.82 10.71
C GLY A 376 12.31 6.11 9.21
N THR A 377 13.36 6.85 8.83
CA THR A 377 13.63 7.19 7.42
C THR A 377 13.98 5.95 6.59
N GLY A 378 14.66 4.97 7.17
CA GLY A 378 15.00 3.71 6.49
C GLY A 378 13.74 2.90 6.13
N PHE A 379 12.73 2.89 7.02
CA PHE A 379 11.43 2.30 6.73
C PHE A 379 10.74 3.01 5.56
N ASN A 380 10.68 4.35 5.60
CA ASN A 380 10.03 5.12 4.53
C ASN A 380 10.71 4.95 3.17
N THR A 381 12.03 4.81 3.15
CA THR A 381 12.78 4.54 1.91
C THR A 381 12.48 3.14 1.39
N LEU A 382 12.46 2.14 2.28
CA LEU A 382 12.18 0.75 1.89
C LEU A 382 10.78 0.60 1.30
N VAL A 383 9.73 1.17 1.94
CA VAL A 383 8.33 1.06 1.45
C VAL A 383 8.02 1.95 0.26
N ALA A 384 8.90 2.90 -0.06
CA ALA A 384 8.81 3.72 -1.27
C ALA A 384 9.55 3.07 -2.46
N ASP A 385 10.32 2.01 -2.21
CA ASP A 385 10.98 1.23 -3.24
C ASP A 385 9.93 0.40 -4.00
N ALA A 386 9.88 0.56 -5.31
CA ALA A 386 8.92 -0.14 -6.16
C ALA A 386 9.10 -1.67 -6.13
N ASP A 387 10.33 -2.13 -5.88
CA ASP A 387 10.66 -3.56 -5.81
C ASP A 387 10.33 -4.19 -4.46
N PHE A 388 9.94 -3.37 -3.45
CA PHE A 388 9.61 -3.85 -2.12
C PHE A 388 8.10 -3.95 -1.90
N ARG A 389 7.58 -5.17 -1.85
CA ARG A 389 6.16 -5.44 -1.58
C ARG A 389 5.92 -5.75 -0.12
N TRP A 390 4.95 -5.06 0.46
CA TRP A 390 4.52 -5.30 1.82
C TRP A 390 2.99 -5.22 1.93
N PRO A 391 2.36 -5.90 2.89
CA PRO A 391 0.92 -5.92 3.06
C PRO A 391 0.40 -4.58 3.57
N GLU A 392 0.29 -3.60 2.69
CA GLU A 392 -0.21 -2.26 3.00
C GLU A 392 -1.66 -2.31 3.47
N PHE A 393 -1.99 -1.50 4.45
CA PHE A 393 -3.27 -1.55 5.12
C PHE A 393 -3.83 -0.19 5.52
N THR A 394 -5.13 -0.17 5.79
CA THR A 394 -5.81 0.96 6.41
C THR A 394 -6.57 0.54 7.66
N LEU A 395 -6.74 1.46 8.61
CA LEU A 395 -7.61 1.26 9.76
C LEU A 395 -9.02 1.73 9.38
N PHE A 396 -9.90 0.79 9.06
CA PHE A 396 -11.22 1.07 8.48
C PHE A 396 -12.08 1.99 9.34
N ASN A 397 -12.12 1.76 10.66
CA ASN A 397 -12.93 2.55 11.59
C ASN A 397 -12.14 3.67 12.31
N GLN A 398 -11.02 4.11 11.74
CA GLN A 398 -10.26 5.25 12.25
C GLN A 398 -11.04 6.56 12.03
N GLN A 399 -11.12 7.39 13.08
CA GLN A 399 -11.80 8.69 13.03
C GLN A 399 -10.84 9.87 13.10
N GLY A 400 -9.73 9.74 13.78
CA GLY A 400 -8.73 10.81 13.97
C GLY A 400 -7.43 10.52 13.23
N ASN A 401 -6.43 11.37 13.45
CA ASN A 401 -5.08 11.12 12.96
C ASN A 401 -4.44 9.95 13.72
N ARG A 402 -3.80 9.04 12.99
CA ARG A 402 -2.95 8.00 13.56
C ARG A 402 -1.60 8.64 13.95
N TRP A 403 -1.29 8.59 15.23
CA TRP A 403 0.01 9.00 15.72
C TRP A 403 0.88 7.78 15.94
N THR A 404 1.77 7.53 14.99
CA THR A 404 2.73 6.43 15.03
C THR A 404 3.90 6.81 15.93
N GLN A 405 4.14 6.02 16.96
CA GLN A 405 5.23 6.20 17.91
C GLN A 405 6.50 5.50 17.45
N ASN A 406 6.37 4.23 17.04
CA ASN A 406 7.43 3.41 16.51
C ASN A 406 6.86 2.53 15.39
N GLN A 407 7.59 2.43 14.28
CA GLN A 407 7.28 1.50 13.20
C GLN A 407 8.55 1.00 12.55
N GLY A 408 8.49 -0.19 11.98
CA GLY A 408 9.60 -0.75 11.24
C GLY A 408 9.31 -2.11 10.65
N ILE A 409 10.24 -2.55 9.81
CA ILE A 409 10.29 -3.90 9.23
C ILE A 409 11.61 -4.54 9.61
N VAL A 410 11.54 -5.80 10.00
CA VAL A 410 12.69 -6.68 10.20
C VAL A 410 12.64 -7.73 9.09
N ILE A 411 13.75 -7.92 8.38
CA ILE A 411 13.93 -8.93 7.33
C ILE A 411 14.99 -9.91 7.83
N GLU A 412 14.65 -11.19 7.88
CA GLU A 412 15.56 -12.27 8.23
C GLU A 412 16.27 -12.84 7.00
N VAL A 413 17.37 -13.56 7.20
CA VAL A 413 18.21 -14.12 6.13
C VAL A 413 17.47 -15.02 5.13
N ASN A 414 16.40 -15.67 5.57
CA ASN A 414 15.57 -16.57 4.76
C ASN A 414 14.41 -15.87 4.03
N GLY A 415 14.27 -14.54 4.18
CA GLY A 415 13.14 -13.78 3.63
C GLY A 415 11.90 -13.74 4.53
N ASP A 416 11.97 -14.22 5.78
CA ASP A 416 10.90 -13.98 6.74
C ASP A 416 10.89 -12.51 7.16
N MET A 417 9.72 -11.91 7.17
CA MET A 417 9.53 -10.50 7.46
C MET A 417 8.59 -10.27 8.63
N VAL A 418 8.90 -9.27 9.41
CA VAL A 418 8.08 -8.82 10.54
C VAL A 418 7.89 -7.31 10.45
N TYR A 419 6.68 -6.87 10.20
CA TYR A 419 6.28 -5.48 10.40
C TYR A 419 5.77 -5.28 11.81
N PHE A 420 6.09 -4.17 12.44
CA PHE A 420 5.52 -3.74 13.70
C PHE A 420 5.23 -2.24 13.69
N GLU A 421 4.10 -1.87 14.28
CA GLU A 421 3.73 -0.47 14.49
C GLU A 421 3.07 -0.29 15.84
N ARG A 422 3.60 0.62 16.67
CA ARG A 422 2.94 1.12 17.87
C ARG A 422 2.36 2.49 17.58
N PHE A 423 1.04 2.61 17.71
CA PHE A 423 0.33 3.84 17.39
C PHE A 423 -0.80 4.16 18.37
N THR A 424 -1.20 5.42 18.37
CA THR A 424 -2.38 5.92 19.08
C THR A 424 -3.33 6.55 18.09
N THR A 425 -4.61 6.19 18.16
CA THR A 425 -5.66 6.82 17.36
C THR A 425 -7.03 6.71 18.01
N THR A 426 -8.01 7.39 17.44
CA THR A 426 -9.43 7.29 17.82
C THR A 426 -10.15 6.43 16.80
N PHE A 427 -10.98 5.50 17.29
CA PHE A 427 -11.80 4.61 16.50
C PHE A 427 -13.28 4.91 16.65
N GLN A 428 -14.03 4.80 15.58
CA GLN A 428 -15.50 4.83 15.60
C GLN A 428 -16.04 3.57 16.28
N ALA A 429 -17.08 3.74 17.08
CA ALA A 429 -17.79 2.67 17.78
C ALA A 429 -19.32 2.86 17.67
N PRO A 430 -19.88 2.78 16.45
CA PRO A 430 -21.32 3.01 16.22
C PRO A 430 -22.19 1.91 16.82
N ASP A 431 -21.60 0.79 17.20
CA ASP A 431 -22.30 -0.36 17.78
C ASP A 431 -22.56 -0.24 19.30
N PHE A 432 -22.21 0.91 19.91
CA PHE A 432 -22.46 1.14 21.32
C PHE A 432 -23.95 1.12 21.65
N ASN A 433 -24.33 0.34 22.67
CA ASN A 433 -25.69 0.24 23.18
C ASN A 433 -25.73 0.61 24.67
N PHE A 434 -26.21 1.83 24.97
CA PHE A 434 -26.32 2.37 26.32
C PHE A 434 -27.68 2.12 26.98
N THR A 435 -28.53 1.26 26.44
CA THR A 435 -29.88 0.99 26.98
C THR A 435 -29.83 0.59 28.46
N ALA A 436 -28.84 -0.23 28.84
CA ALA A 436 -28.64 -0.68 30.21
C ALA A 436 -27.73 0.22 31.08
N PHE A 437 -27.32 1.40 30.57
CA PHE A 437 -26.39 2.30 31.26
C PHE A 437 -26.79 2.56 32.73
N PRO A 438 -25.84 2.43 33.69
CA PRO A 438 -24.41 2.18 33.61
C PRO A 438 -24.00 0.69 33.75
N PHE A 439 -24.93 -0.25 33.60
CA PHE A 439 -24.69 -1.70 33.70
C PHE A 439 -24.43 -2.34 32.35
N ASP A 440 -24.14 -1.50 31.34
CA ASP A 440 -23.87 -1.90 29.97
C ASP A 440 -22.49 -2.52 29.81
N THR A 441 -22.39 -3.51 28.90
CA THR A 441 -21.12 -4.02 28.38
C THR A 441 -21.03 -3.59 26.93
N GLN A 442 -19.91 -2.97 26.54
CA GLN A 442 -19.69 -2.49 25.19
C GLN A 442 -18.64 -3.35 24.49
N GLN A 443 -18.80 -3.47 23.17
CA GLN A 443 -17.82 -4.10 22.31
C GLN A 443 -17.08 -3.04 21.50
N PHE A 444 -15.77 -3.12 21.51
CA PHE A 444 -14.86 -2.19 20.86
C PHE A 444 -14.15 -2.92 19.73
N PHE A 445 -13.92 -2.24 18.61
CA PHE A 445 -13.30 -2.82 17.43
C PHE A 445 -12.14 -1.97 16.94
N MET A 446 -11.03 -2.64 16.58
CA MET A 446 -10.03 -2.13 15.65
C MET A 446 -10.10 -2.99 14.39
N ARG A 447 -10.43 -2.38 13.24
CA ARG A 447 -10.57 -3.07 11.95
C ARG A 447 -9.45 -2.65 11.02
N VAL A 448 -8.69 -3.62 10.54
CA VAL A 448 -7.55 -3.45 9.63
C VAL A 448 -7.92 -4.06 8.29
N ASP A 449 -8.00 -3.24 7.25
CA ASP A 449 -8.29 -3.69 5.89
C ASP A 449 -7.02 -3.71 5.07
N SER A 450 -6.77 -4.79 4.35
CA SER A 450 -5.73 -4.84 3.35
C SER A 450 -6.08 -3.88 2.20
N LEU A 451 -5.11 -3.10 1.73
CA LEU A 451 -5.27 -2.29 0.52
C LEU A 451 -5.20 -3.16 -0.75
N TYR A 452 -4.55 -4.32 -0.64
CA TYR A 452 -4.50 -5.30 -1.72
C TYR A 452 -5.66 -6.28 -1.64
N PRO A 453 -6.17 -6.76 -2.78
CA PRO A 453 -7.15 -7.83 -2.81
C PRO A 453 -6.63 -9.15 -2.20
N GLU A 454 -7.53 -10.02 -1.73
CA GLU A 454 -7.21 -11.32 -1.10
C GLU A 454 -6.35 -12.25 -1.96
N ASN A 455 -6.35 -12.04 -3.25
CA ASN A 455 -5.54 -12.80 -4.18
C ASN A 455 -4.04 -12.41 -4.16
N PHE A 456 -3.69 -11.26 -3.58
CA PHE A 456 -2.30 -10.89 -3.31
C PHE A 456 -1.91 -11.18 -1.86
N PHE A 457 -2.69 -10.65 -0.91
CA PHE A 457 -2.44 -10.84 0.52
C PHE A 457 -3.72 -11.28 1.22
N VAL A 458 -3.63 -12.38 1.95
CA VAL A 458 -4.70 -12.88 2.84
C VAL A 458 -4.25 -12.78 4.27
N PHE A 459 -5.06 -12.15 5.13
CA PHE A 459 -4.80 -12.14 6.55
C PHE A 459 -5.13 -13.49 7.19
N ASP A 460 -4.27 -13.92 8.12
CA ASP A 460 -4.50 -15.00 9.08
C ASP A 460 -4.26 -14.43 10.47
N GLY A 461 -5.30 -14.28 11.25
CA GLY A 461 -5.27 -13.57 12.53
C GLY A 461 -5.66 -14.47 13.71
N PRO A 462 -4.87 -15.51 14.04
CA PRO A 462 -5.20 -16.38 15.18
C PRO A 462 -5.17 -15.60 16.50
N VAL A 463 -6.19 -15.81 17.33
CA VAL A 463 -6.38 -15.08 18.60
C VAL A 463 -5.20 -15.24 19.57
N GLU A 464 -4.48 -16.35 19.48
CA GLU A 464 -3.33 -16.68 20.35
C GLU A 464 -2.12 -15.75 20.11
N LEU A 465 -2.05 -15.09 18.94
CA LEU A 465 -0.99 -14.11 18.63
C LEU A 465 -1.35 -12.70 19.11
N SER A 466 -2.62 -12.46 19.45
CA SER A 466 -3.11 -11.17 19.93
C SER A 466 -3.19 -11.18 21.46
N GLU A 467 -3.07 -10.02 22.10
CA GLU A 467 -3.05 -9.93 23.56
C GLU A 467 -3.61 -8.62 24.10
N LEU A 468 -3.85 -8.58 25.38
CA LEU A 468 -4.12 -7.38 26.16
C LEU A 468 -2.87 -7.02 26.96
N GLY A 469 -2.49 -5.75 26.94
CA GLY A 469 -1.39 -5.23 27.74
C GLY A 469 -1.68 -5.28 29.25
N ASP A 470 -0.63 -5.27 30.06
CA ASP A 470 -0.72 -5.37 31.52
C ASP A 470 -1.35 -4.13 32.18
N GLN A 471 -1.34 -2.98 31.53
CA GLN A 471 -1.81 -1.70 32.07
C GLN A 471 -2.68 -0.97 31.05
N LEU A 472 -3.95 -1.34 30.99
CA LEU A 472 -4.90 -0.79 30.00
C LEU A 472 -5.41 0.62 30.32
N GLY A 473 -5.06 1.21 31.45
CA GLY A 473 -5.59 2.52 31.89
C GLY A 473 -7.06 2.46 32.32
N GLU A 474 -7.44 1.38 32.99
CA GLU A 474 -8.82 1.02 33.33
C GLU A 474 -9.38 1.86 34.51
N GLU A 475 -9.39 3.20 34.42
CA GLU A 475 -10.02 4.02 35.47
C GLU A 475 -11.56 3.97 35.38
N GLU A 476 -12.12 3.91 34.19
CA GLU A 476 -13.57 3.89 33.97
C GLU A 476 -14.07 2.53 33.46
N TRP A 477 -13.27 1.83 32.64
CA TRP A 477 -13.65 0.60 31.95
C TRP A 477 -12.77 -0.58 32.36
N ALA A 478 -13.38 -1.72 32.64
CA ALA A 478 -12.69 -2.98 32.89
C ALA A 478 -12.86 -3.92 31.68
N VAL A 479 -11.77 -4.27 31.01
CA VAL A 479 -11.77 -5.20 29.88
C VAL A 479 -11.98 -6.63 30.39
N THR A 480 -12.90 -7.38 29.77
CA THR A 480 -13.27 -8.74 30.21
C THR A 480 -12.81 -9.84 29.30
N SER A 481 -12.77 -9.57 28.00
CA SER A 481 -12.39 -10.53 26.97
C SER A 481 -11.96 -9.80 25.71
N TYR A 482 -11.20 -10.49 24.87
CA TYR A 482 -10.90 -10.05 23.49
C TYR A 482 -11.05 -11.24 22.55
N ASP A 483 -11.18 -10.92 21.25
CA ASP A 483 -11.30 -11.91 20.18
C ASP A 483 -10.77 -11.32 18.88
N THR A 484 -10.42 -12.19 17.93
CA THR A 484 -9.98 -11.81 16.58
C THR A 484 -10.80 -12.54 15.54
N GLU A 485 -11.12 -11.84 14.47
CA GLU A 485 -11.85 -12.37 13.33
C GLU A 485 -11.19 -11.90 12.04
N VAL A 486 -11.08 -12.80 11.06
CA VAL A 486 -10.70 -12.47 9.69
C VAL A 486 -11.91 -12.67 8.78
N SER A 487 -12.20 -11.67 7.99
CA SER A 487 -13.34 -11.67 7.06
C SER A 487 -12.96 -11.07 5.72
N SER A 488 -13.71 -11.44 4.70
CA SER A 488 -13.61 -10.85 3.37
C SER A 488 -14.55 -9.65 3.27
N VAL A 489 -14.05 -8.53 2.76
CA VAL A 489 -14.81 -7.28 2.60
C VAL A 489 -14.71 -6.77 1.17
N GLU A 490 -15.65 -5.91 0.77
CA GLU A 490 -15.57 -5.22 -0.52
C GLU A 490 -14.30 -4.33 -0.54
N GLY A 491 -13.38 -4.65 -1.45
CA GLY A 491 -12.10 -3.96 -1.60
C GLY A 491 -12.20 -2.69 -2.46
N LEU A 492 -11.07 -2.05 -2.71
CA LEU A 492 -10.98 -0.88 -3.59
C LEU A 492 -11.18 -1.25 -5.07
N GLY A 493 -10.99 -2.52 -5.44
CA GLY A 493 -11.12 -3.05 -6.79
C GLY A 493 -12.33 -3.96 -6.97
N VAL A 494 -12.25 -4.85 -7.97
CA VAL A 494 -13.29 -5.84 -8.28
C VAL A 494 -13.28 -7.00 -7.30
N ASN A 495 -12.09 -7.39 -6.83
CA ASN A 495 -11.90 -8.49 -5.91
C ASN A 495 -12.00 -8.03 -4.45
N PRO A 496 -12.49 -8.90 -3.55
CA PRO A 496 -12.56 -8.58 -2.14
C PRO A 496 -11.18 -8.42 -1.52
N SER A 497 -11.11 -7.66 -0.44
CA SER A 497 -9.92 -7.49 0.39
C SER A 497 -10.09 -8.18 1.75
N SER A 498 -8.99 -8.60 2.34
CA SER A 498 -8.99 -9.25 3.65
C SER A 498 -9.07 -8.21 4.76
N ARG A 499 -9.97 -8.43 5.73
CA ARG A 499 -10.13 -7.62 6.95
C ARG A 499 -9.78 -8.43 8.17
N PHE A 500 -8.90 -7.89 9.00
CA PHE A 500 -8.66 -8.36 10.35
C PHE A 500 -9.38 -7.44 11.35
N SER A 501 -10.19 -8.04 12.22
CA SER A 501 -10.92 -7.35 13.30
C SER A 501 -10.41 -7.84 14.65
N PHE A 502 -9.76 -6.97 15.40
CA PHE A 502 -9.49 -7.18 16.82
C PHE A 502 -10.61 -6.54 17.62
N SER A 503 -11.29 -7.31 18.45
CA SER A 503 -12.38 -6.83 19.29
C SER A 503 -12.12 -7.13 20.75
N PHE A 504 -12.63 -6.26 21.64
CA PHE A 504 -12.61 -6.51 23.07
C PHE A 504 -13.92 -6.04 23.70
N GLN A 505 -14.30 -6.71 24.78
CA GLN A 505 -15.46 -6.35 25.59
C GLN A 505 -15.01 -5.68 26.87
N ALA A 506 -15.69 -4.60 27.24
CA ALA A 506 -15.45 -3.92 28.50
C ALA A 506 -16.76 -3.46 29.16
N HIS A 507 -16.79 -3.48 30.48
CA HIS A 507 -17.87 -2.94 31.30
C HIS A 507 -17.36 -1.81 32.18
N ARG A 508 -18.29 -0.98 32.69
CA ARG A 508 -17.94 0.17 33.50
C ARG A 508 -17.62 -0.20 34.94
N HIS A 509 -16.72 0.54 35.57
CA HIS A 509 -16.56 0.52 37.02
C HIS A 509 -17.73 1.23 37.69
N LEU A 510 -18.56 0.47 38.44
CA LEU A 510 -19.80 0.97 39.01
C LEU A 510 -19.60 1.90 40.22
N ASN A 511 -18.44 1.92 40.86
CA ASN A 511 -18.17 2.68 42.08
C ASN A 511 -18.50 4.17 41.94
N PHE A 512 -18.15 4.76 40.80
CA PHE A 512 -18.46 6.17 40.49
C PHE A 512 -19.97 6.41 40.49
N TYR A 513 -20.73 5.59 39.78
CA TYR A 513 -22.19 5.71 39.63
C TYR A 513 -22.89 5.44 40.95
N ILE A 514 -22.44 4.44 41.74
CA ILE A 514 -23.00 4.12 43.06
C ILE A 514 -22.86 5.33 44.00
N MET A 515 -21.68 5.91 44.11
CA MET A 515 -21.41 7.00 45.05
C MET A 515 -21.96 8.35 44.61
N ARG A 516 -21.90 8.66 43.30
CA ARG A 516 -22.32 9.97 42.82
C ARG A 516 -23.77 10.08 42.35
N ILE A 517 -24.39 8.96 41.95
CA ILE A 517 -25.74 9.00 41.42
C ILE A 517 -26.71 8.22 42.28
N PHE A 518 -26.46 6.93 42.54
CA PHE A 518 -27.40 6.09 43.29
C PHE A 518 -27.53 6.52 44.74
N LEU A 519 -26.46 6.80 45.44
CA LEU A 519 -26.48 7.19 46.86
C LEU A 519 -27.26 8.52 47.08
N PRO A 520 -26.98 9.64 46.37
CA PRO A 520 -27.80 10.84 46.50
C PRO A 520 -29.27 10.64 46.12
N THR A 521 -29.55 9.85 45.08
CA THR A 521 -30.92 9.53 44.69
C THR A 521 -31.68 8.76 45.78
N ILE A 522 -31.04 7.75 46.40
CA ILE A 522 -31.60 7.03 47.52
C ILE A 522 -31.86 7.95 48.72
N LEU A 523 -30.93 8.88 49.03
CA LEU A 523 -31.14 9.86 50.11
C LEU A 523 -32.33 10.74 49.84
N ILE A 524 -32.54 11.20 48.59
CA ILE A 524 -33.73 12.00 48.20
C ILE A 524 -35.01 11.20 48.40
N ILE A 525 -35.04 9.91 48.02
CA ILE A 525 -36.18 8.99 48.25
C ILE A 525 -36.45 8.84 49.75
N VAL A 526 -35.40 8.62 50.55
CA VAL A 526 -35.50 8.45 52.02
C VAL A 526 -36.00 9.72 52.69
N VAL A 527 -35.50 10.90 52.29
CA VAL A 527 -35.98 12.17 52.83
C VAL A 527 -37.48 12.38 52.51
N SER A 528 -37.88 12.09 51.24
CA SER A 528 -39.29 12.10 50.88
C SER A 528 -40.15 11.17 51.73
N TYR A 529 -39.63 9.94 52.03
CA TYR A 529 -40.33 8.97 52.88
C TYR A 529 -40.49 9.48 54.30
N PHE A 530 -39.44 10.08 54.90
CA PHE A 530 -39.49 10.62 56.27
C PHE A 530 -40.52 11.75 56.41
N THR A 531 -40.92 12.46 55.35
CA THR A 531 -41.99 13.45 55.40
C THR A 531 -43.30 12.87 55.88
N PHE A 532 -43.63 11.62 55.57
CA PHE A 532 -44.87 10.96 56.00
C PHE A 532 -45.01 10.82 57.53
N PHE A 533 -43.91 10.93 58.30
CA PHE A 533 -43.91 10.90 59.77
C PHE A 533 -44.20 12.27 60.38
N LEU A 534 -44.21 13.35 59.59
CA LEU A 534 -44.58 14.69 60.05
C LEU A 534 -46.11 14.78 60.18
N LYS A 535 -46.63 15.32 61.30
CA LYS A 535 -48.06 15.44 61.53
C LYS A 535 -48.74 16.61 60.76
N ASP A 536 -47.98 17.63 60.41
CA ASP A 536 -48.44 18.84 59.77
C ASP A 536 -48.26 18.75 58.24
N TYR A 537 -49.33 18.66 57.50
CA TYR A 537 -49.31 18.57 56.02
C TYR A 537 -48.66 19.80 55.37
N SER A 538 -48.75 21.00 55.98
CA SER A 538 -48.05 22.18 55.46
C SER A 538 -46.55 22.00 55.46
N LYS A 539 -46.00 21.54 56.59
CA LYS A 539 -44.55 21.26 56.70
C LYS A 539 -44.11 20.12 55.78
N ARG A 540 -44.98 19.15 55.53
CA ARG A 540 -44.68 18.12 54.53
C ARG A 540 -44.50 18.68 53.16
N ILE A 541 -45.43 19.61 52.74
CA ILE A 541 -45.38 20.28 51.44
C ILE A 541 -44.07 21.11 51.33
N ASP A 542 -43.71 21.86 52.36
CA ASP A 542 -42.48 22.67 52.38
C ASP A 542 -41.24 21.79 52.21
N VAL A 543 -41.13 20.70 53.01
CA VAL A 543 -39.96 19.78 52.94
C VAL A 543 -39.91 19.03 51.60
N THR A 544 -41.05 18.51 51.10
CA THR A 544 -41.06 17.79 49.85
C THR A 544 -40.80 18.68 48.63
N SER A 545 -41.27 19.97 48.69
CA SER A 545 -40.94 20.95 47.62
C SER A 545 -39.48 21.34 47.63
N ALA A 546 -38.88 21.52 48.81
CA ALA A 546 -37.45 21.74 48.96
C ALA A 546 -36.65 20.52 48.42
N ASN A 547 -37.08 19.28 48.76
CA ASN A 547 -36.44 18.05 48.30
C ASN A 547 -36.52 17.89 46.77
N LEU A 548 -37.65 18.28 46.18
CA LEU A 548 -37.78 18.31 44.72
C LEU A 548 -36.81 19.29 44.05
N LEU A 549 -36.63 20.49 44.68
CA LEU A 549 -35.68 21.48 44.17
C LEU A 549 -34.26 20.95 44.24
N VAL A 550 -33.89 20.28 45.36
CA VAL A 550 -32.59 19.62 45.51
C VAL A 550 -32.41 18.55 44.41
N PHE A 551 -33.44 17.78 44.10
CA PHE A 551 -33.38 16.78 43.06
C PHE A 551 -33.19 17.40 41.67
N VAL A 552 -33.89 18.52 41.36
CA VAL A 552 -33.68 19.26 40.11
C VAL A 552 -32.24 19.76 40.00
N ALA A 553 -31.71 20.38 41.06
CA ALA A 553 -30.34 20.84 41.09
C ALA A 553 -29.35 19.70 40.92
N PHE A 554 -29.61 18.54 41.55
CA PHE A 554 -28.81 17.32 41.41
C PHE A 554 -28.79 16.81 39.94
N ASN A 555 -29.96 16.75 39.27
CA ASN A 555 -30.05 16.36 37.87
C ASN A 555 -29.21 17.30 36.96
N PHE A 556 -29.22 18.61 37.21
CA PHE A 556 -28.35 19.52 36.44
C PHE A 556 -26.88 19.23 36.67
N THR A 557 -26.48 18.85 37.90
CA THR A 557 -25.07 18.57 38.21
C THR A 557 -24.56 17.33 37.52
N ILE A 558 -25.40 16.30 37.35
CA ILE A 558 -25.01 15.01 36.71
C ILE A 558 -25.28 14.98 35.21
N SER A 559 -25.91 16.03 34.64
CA SER A 559 -26.31 16.02 33.22
C SER A 559 -25.15 15.84 32.24
N ASP A 560 -23.95 16.29 32.62
CA ASP A 560 -22.74 16.19 31.79
C ASP A 560 -22.07 14.82 31.89
N ASP A 561 -22.38 14.05 32.96
CA ASP A 561 -21.89 12.69 33.18
C ASP A 561 -22.78 11.62 32.49
N LEU A 562 -23.93 12.04 31.90
CA LEU A 562 -24.87 11.15 31.24
C LEU A 562 -24.76 11.22 29.71
N PRO A 563 -24.84 10.09 29.00
CA PRO A 563 -24.81 10.09 27.54
C PRO A 563 -26.06 10.77 26.96
N ARG A 564 -25.91 11.65 25.97
CA ARG A 564 -27.02 12.34 25.28
C ARG A 564 -27.48 11.51 24.10
N LEU A 565 -28.42 10.63 24.32
CA LEU A 565 -28.90 9.64 23.34
C LEU A 565 -30.31 9.97 22.85
N GLY A 566 -30.66 9.44 21.68
CA GLY A 566 -31.99 9.53 21.09
C GLY A 566 -33.02 8.56 21.72
N TYR A 567 -32.60 7.74 22.68
CA TYR A 567 -33.43 6.75 23.37
C TYR A 567 -33.19 6.80 24.88
N LEU A 568 -34.15 6.24 25.65
CA LEU A 568 -34.08 6.21 27.11
C LEU A 568 -33.14 5.09 27.60
N THR A 569 -32.26 5.46 28.52
CA THR A 569 -31.43 4.51 29.26
C THR A 569 -32.11 4.07 30.56
N PHE A 570 -31.62 3.01 31.19
CA PHE A 570 -32.05 2.62 32.55
C PHE A 570 -31.89 3.77 33.54
N MET A 571 -30.79 4.51 33.48
CA MET A 571 -30.50 5.64 34.36
C MET A 571 -31.52 6.78 34.16
N ASP A 572 -31.80 7.14 32.91
CA ASP A 572 -32.78 8.18 32.60
C ASP A 572 -34.18 7.81 33.11
N ALA A 573 -34.58 6.57 32.87
CA ALA A 573 -35.89 6.08 33.32
C ALA A 573 -35.99 6.03 34.86
N MET A 574 -34.90 5.66 35.53
CA MET A 574 -34.82 5.66 37.01
C MET A 574 -34.95 7.09 37.56
N LEU A 575 -34.16 8.03 37.05
CA LEU A 575 -34.19 9.43 37.48
C LEU A 575 -35.55 10.09 37.18
N ALA A 576 -36.12 9.85 35.99
CA ALA A 576 -37.45 10.34 35.64
C ALA A 576 -38.53 9.75 36.57
N GLY A 577 -38.43 8.44 36.91
CA GLY A 577 -39.33 7.78 37.86
C GLY A 577 -39.29 8.41 39.25
N VAL A 578 -38.11 8.68 39.76
CA VAL A 578 -37.91 9.36 41.07
C VAL A 578 -38.47 10.78 41.02
N PHE A 579 -38.24 11.52 39.96
CA PHE A 579 -38.79 12.84 39.75
C PHE A 579 -40.31 12.85 39.78
N ILE A 580 -40.94 11.97 39.00
CA ILE A 580 -42.40 11.85 38.91
C ILE A 580 -42.99 11.47 40.28
N ILE A 581 -42.45 10.49 40.97
CA ILE A 581 -42.96 10.04 42.30
C ILE A 581 -42.81 11.16 43.31
N THR A 582 -41.66 11.89 43.34
CA THR A 582 -41.46 13.03 44.26
C THR A 582 -42.45 14.16 44.02
N ALA A 583 -42.71 14.48 42.73
CA ALA A 583 -43.74 15.46 42.37
C ALA A 583 -45.16 14.98 42.77
N MET A 584 -45.48 13.69 42.60
CA MET A 584 -46.77 13.11 43.03
C MET A 584 -46.92 13.16 44.57
N VAL A 585 -45.85 12.99 45.35
CA VAL A 585 -45.86 13.15 46.83
C VAL A 585 -46.24 14.56 47.23
N ILE A 586 -45.77 15.60 46.53
CA ILE A 586 -46.18 16.97 46.78
C ILE A 586 -47.68 17.15 46.47
N ALA A 587 -48.14 16.73 45.30
CA ALA A 587 -49.55 16.80 44.90
C ALA A 587 -50.46 16.07 45.91
N PHE A 588 -50.01 14.91 46.35
CA PHE A 588 -50.71 14.09 47.36
C PHE A 588 -50.80 14.83 48.71
N ASN A 589 -49.71 15.43 49.21
CA ASN A 589 -49.73 16.20 50.46
C ASN A 589 -50.61 17.46 50.35
N VAL A 590 -50.67 18.12 49.23
CA VAL A 590 -51.62 19.21 48.92
C VAL A 590 -53.08 18.69 48.98
N PHE A 591 -53.31 17.53 48.42
CA PHE A 591 -54.64 16.90 48.43
C PHE A 591 -55.06 16.56 49.88
N LEU A 592 -54.20 15.96 50.70
CA LEU A 592 -54.45 15.63 52.12
C LEU A 592 -54.74 16.88 52.91
N ARG A 593 -53.96 17.97 52.72
CA ARG A 593 -54.20 19.26 53.34
C ARG A 593 -55.58 19.84 52.98
N ARG A 594 -55.96 19.74 51.73
CA ARG A 594 -57.29 20.21 51.28
C ARG A 594 -58.44 19.40 51.97
N LEU A 595 -58.26 18.10 52.14
CA LEU A 595 -59.22 17.25 52.88
C LEU A 595 -59.33 17.68 54.34
N GLU A 596 -58.22 17.98 55.01
CA GLU A 596 -58.15 18.48 56.37
C GLU A 596 -58.89 19.84 56.47
N MET A 597 -58.59 20.80 55.57
CA MET A 597 -59.26 22.10 55.54
C MET A 597 -60.76 22.02 55.24
N THR A 598 -61.25 21.00 54.61
CA THR A 598 -62.67 20.75 54.34
C THR A 598 -63.38 19.96 55.42
N GLY A 599 -62.77 19.75 56.57
CA GLY A 599 -63.36 19.04 57.74
C GLY A 599 -63.38 17.53 57.63
N LYS A 600 -62.62 16.94 56.68
CA LYS A 600 -62.55 15.49 56.46
C LYS A 600 -61.26 14.86 57.01
N GLU A 601 -60.90 15.27 58.27
CA GLU A 601 -59.63 14.83 58.88
C GLU A 601 -59.49 13.30 58.98
N ASP A 602 -60.56 12.60 59.37
CA ASP A 602 -60.50 11.12 59.56
C ASP A 602 -60.22 10.40 58.24
N LEU A 603 -60.77 10.93 57.16
CA LEU A 603 -60.50 10.41 55.82
C LEU A 603 -59.04 10.66 55.42
N ALA A 604 -58.54 11.86 55.68
CA ALA A 604 -57.15 12.23 55.39
C ALA A 604 -56.20 11.32 56.16
N LYS A 605 -56.42 11.11 57.47
CA LYS A 605 -55.57 10.22 58.32
C LYS A 605 -55.59 8.76 57.86
N ARG A 606 -56.74 8.25 57.41
CA ARG A 606 -56.84 6.91 56.86
C ARG A 606 -56.02 6.74 55.59
N ILE A 607 -56.20 7.67 54.62
CA ILE A 607 -55.46 7.64 53.36
C ILE A 607 -53.96 7.76 53.64
N ASP A 608 -53.55 8.66 54.52
CA ASP A 608 -52.14 8.86 54.92
C ASP A 608 -51.50 7.59 55.51
N SER A 609 -52.23 6.86 56.33
CA SER A 609 -51.74 5.60 56.93
C SER A 609 -51.47 4.53 55.87
N TYR A 610 -52.28 4.46 54.80
CA TYR A 610 -52.03 3.52 53.71
C TYR A 610 -50.80 3.96 52.85
N THR A 611 -50.63 5.26 52.62
CA THR A 611 -49.57 5.80 51.81
C THR A 611 -48.17 5.54 52.39
N LEU A 612 -48.07 5.45 53.72
CA LEU A 612 -46.83 5.07 54.37
C LEU A 612 -46.26 3.72 53.86
N TRP A 613 -47.15 2.79 53.49
CA TRP A 613 -46.76 1.50 52.95
C TRP A 613 -46.76 1.48 51.41
N VAL A 614 -47.63 2.22 50.80
CA VAL A 614 -47.71 2.31 49.30
C VAL A 614 -46.44 2.93 48.74
N TYR A 615 -45.85 3.94 49.39
CA TYR A 615 -44.68 4.65 48.90
C TYR A 615 -43.47 3.71 48.71
N PRO A 616 -42.97 2.96 49.71
CA PRO A 616 -41.81 2.08 49.50
C PRO A 616 -42.13 0.94 48.52
N VAL A 617 -43.39 0.41 48.54
CA VAL A 617 -43.82 -0.63 47.59
C VAL A 617 -43.80 -0.11 46.15
N ALA A 618 -44.23 1.13 45.93
CA ALA A 618 -44.18 1.75 44.59
C ALA A 618 -42.75 1.84 44.04
N TYR A 619 -41.78 2.21 44.86
CA TYR A 619 -40.38 2.23 44.44
C TYR A 619 -39.81 0.81 44.18
N LEU A 620 -40.21 -0.19 45.01
CA LEU A 620 -39.78 -1.57 44.79
C LEU A 620 -40.36 -2.14 43.48
N ILE A 621 -41.63 -1.91 43.22
CA ILE A 621 -42.28 -2.35 41.96
C ILE A 621 -41.70 -1.60 40.78
N GLY A 622 -41.55 -0.28 40.87
CA GLY A 622 -40.96 0.56 39.82
C GLY A 622 -39.53 0.11 39.50
N GLY A 623 -38.71 -0.09 40.52
CA GLY A 623 -37.36 -0.62 40.37
C GLY A 623 -37.33 -2.01 39.74
N ALA A 624 -38.21 -2.91 40.13
CA ALA A 624 -38.29 -4.25 39.52
C ALA A 624 -38.70 -4.18 38.04
N ILE A 625 -39.66 -3.32 37.68
CA ILE A 625 -40.07 -3.13 36.29
C ILE A 625 -38.91 -2.58 35.46
N LEU A 626 -38.18 -1.59 35.96
CA LEU A 626 -37.03 -1.02 35.26
C LEU A 626 -35.93 -2.08 35.08
N THR A 627 -35.61 -2.85 36.11
CA THR A 627 -34.61 -3.93 36.05
C THR A 627 -35.02 -4.97 34.99
N ILE A 628 -36.27 -5.41 35.00
CA ILE A 628 -36.76 -6.42 34.04
C ILE A 628 -36.74 -5.87 32.62
N TYR A 629 -37.11 -4.61 32.44
CA TYR A 629 -37.22 -4.04 31.10
C TYR A 629 -35.85 -3.70 30.47
N PHE A 630 -34.94 -3.12 31.24
CA PHE A 630 -33.67 -2.61 30.73
C PHE A 630 -32.50 -3.57 30.92
N LEU A 631 -32.42 -4.27 32.05
CA LEU A 631 -31.24 -5.08 32.40
C LEU A 631 -31.39 -6.54 31.99
N LEU A 632 -32.61 -7.09 32.00
CA LEU A 632 -32.81 -8.50 31.69
C LEU A 632 -32.50 -8.83 30.22
N PRO A 633 -32.91 -8.02 29.21
CA PRO A 633 -32.50 -8.23 27.82
C PRO A 633 -30.99 -8.15 27.63
N ALA A 634 -30.34 -7.12 28.17
CA ALA A 634 -28.89 -6.96 28.08
C ALA A 634 -28.13 -8.13 28.72
N TYR A 635 -28.67 -8.70 29.79
CA TYR A 635 -28.09 -9.88 30.46
C TYR A 635 -28.26 -11.15 29.60
N TRP A 636 -29.42 -11.32 28.93
CA TRP A 636 -29.65 -12.44 28.04
C TRP A 636 -28.78 -12.36 26.77
N ASP A 637 -28.64 -11.19 26.18
CA ASP A 637 -27.76 -10.98 25.03
C ASP A 637 -26.32 -11.32 25.37
N SER A 638 -25.83 -10.91 26.54
CA SER A 638 -24.48 -11.24 27.00
C SER A 638 -24.26 -12.76 27.25
N ILE A 639 -25.31 -13.50 27.67
CA ILE A 639 -25.25 -14.96 27.82
C ILE A 639 -25.26 -15.63 26.44
N LEU A 640 -26.10 -15.19 25.52
CA LEU A 640 -26.19 -15.76 24.17
C LEU A 640 -24.88 -15.61 23.41
N ILE A 641 -24.25 -14.43 23.49
CA ILE A 641 -22.91 -14.18 22.93
C ILE A 641 -21.87 -15.14 23.55
N ARG A 642 -21.87 -15.32 24.87
CA ARG A 642 -20.94 -16.26 25.54
C ARG A 642 -21.16 -17.72 25.15
N LEU A 643 -22.38 -18.06 24.74
CA LEU A 643 -22.72 -19.43 24.31
C LEU A 643 -22.55 -19.64 22.80
N GLY A 644 -22.14 -18.60 22.05
CA GLY A 644 -21.98 -18.68 20.60
C GLY A 644 -23.27 -18.92 19.83
N ILE A 645 -24.42 -18.45 20.38
CA ILE A 645 -25.76 -18.66 19.81
C ILE A 645 -26.35 -17.31 19.30
N GLY A 646 -25.53 -16.25 19.24
CA GLY A 646 -25.93 -14.92 18.81
C GLY A 646 -25.55 -14.62 17.37
#